data_c9b5f9091d7331be04a2446fe79b7d64
#
_entry.id   c9b5f9091d7331be04a2446fe79b7d64
#
_cell.length_a   1.000
_cell.length_b   1.000
_cell.length_c   1.000
_cell.angle_alpha   90.00
_cell.angle_beta   90.00
_cell.angle_gamma   90.00
#
_symmetry.space_group_name_H-M   'P 1'
#
loop_
_entity.id
_entity.type
_entity.pdbx_description
1 polymer ?
#
loop_
_entity_poly.entity_id
_entity_poly.type
_entity_poly.pdbx_seq_one_letter_code
_entity_poly.pdbx_strand_id
1 'polypeptide(L)'
;MDKIINKIAEELNVKNTQVENAVKLIDEGNTIPFIARYRKEATGGLSDEILRDLGERLTYLRNLETRKGEIIKSIDEQGKLTDELTIAIASAETLAEVEDLYRPFKQKKKTRATVAKAKGLEPLADIIIAQEEKKDINEIAQEFVNIDNLSDEDKNNKDKVVATAEDAIQGALDIIAENISDNAKYRKYIKKICYREGTIVTKSAKPDEKSNYEMYYEFAELVHKLPSHRILAINRGEAEDFLKVSIEKPTDKILYYIQKDIIKGKTQFTEMLTNTIEDAFARLIEPSIDREIRSDLTEKAEEKAIKVFGQNAKQLLLGAPIKGKTVMGFDPAYRTGCKIAVIDETGKVLDIATVYPTAPQNDVEGAKKTLLDLINKDHVDMIAIGNGTASRESEMFVSDMIKEVKHDICYVIVSEAGASVYSASKLATEEYPDINVSIRGAISIARRLQDPLAELVKIDPKAIGVGQYQHDVNQKKLSESLTGVVEDSVNKVGVDVNTATPSLLSYVSGINNTIAKNIVKYRDENGKLKERKELLKVPKLGKVAYEQCAGFIRIPDGKNPLENTAVHPESYEQTEKLLELLGFKIEDLKNKENLNSLREKLKSVNIEETAKTLDIGEMTLADIISELSKPGRDPREDMPKPVLRSDVLKFEDLTEGMVLTGTVRNVIDFGAFVDIGVKYDGLVHISEMSDSYIKSPSEIVSVGDIVKVKVIKIDQERKKVGLSMKIS
;
A
#
# COMPACT_ATOMS: atom_id res chain seq x y z
N MET A 1 20.18 20.29 5.33
CA MET A 1 19.19 20.19 4.23
C MET A 1 19.84 19.63 2.97
N ASP A 2 20.97 20.14 2.51
CA ASP A 2 21.64 19.71 1.26
C ASP A 2 21.94 18.20 1.20
N LYS A 3 22.35 17.57 2.32
CA LYS A 3 22.57 16.11 2.37
C LYS A 3 21.28 15.31 2.11
N ILE A 4 20.15 15.77 2.64
CA ILE A 4 18.87 15.10 2.45
C ILE A 4 18.43 15.24 1.00
N ILE A 5 18.54 16.44 0.43
CA ILE A 5 18.16 16.72 -0.97
C ILE A 5 19.00 15.86 -1.93
N ASN A 6 20.33 15.82 -1.74
CA ASN A 6 21.20 15.00 -2.57
C ASN A 6 20.86 13.50 -2.48
N LYS A 7 20.59 12.99 -1.26
CA LYS A 7 20.24 11.58 -1.07
C LYS A 7 18.93 11.21 -1.75
N ILE A 8 17.89 12.05 -1.61
CA ILE A 8 16.59 11.83 -2.27
C ILE A 8 16.75 11.89 -3.80
N ALA A 9 17.53 12.86 -4.32
CA ALA A 9 17.75 13.01 -5.75
C ALA A 9 18.44 11.78 -6.36
N GLU A 10 19.45 11.22 -5.64
CA GLU A 10 20.12 9.99 -6.05
C GLU A 10 19.17 8.78 -6.03
N GLU A 11 18.42 8.58 -4.93
CA GLU A 11 17.53 7.45 -4.73
C GLU A 11 16.36 7.42 -5.74
N LEU A 12 15.78 8.61 -6.06
CA LEU A 12 14.68 8.73 -7.01
C LEU A 12 15.14 8.99 -8.46
N ASN A 13 16.46 9.09 -8.69
CA ASN A 13 17.03 9.38 -10.00
C ASN A 13 16.47 10.67 -10.64
N VAL A 14 16.40 11.74 -9.85
CA VAL A 14 15.93 13.07 -10.26
C VAL A 14 16.99 14.15 -9.97
N LYS A 15 16.83 15.38 -10.49
CA LYS A 15 17.78 16.45 -10.25
C LYS A 15 17.61 17.05 -8.85
N ASN A 16 18.70 17.49 -8.24
CA ASN A 16 18.67 18.16 -6.92
C ASN A 16 17.74 19.37 -6.91
N THR A 17 17.73 20.17 -7.96
CA THR A 17 16.84 21.34 -8.09
C THR A 17 15.36 20.98 -8.11
N GLN A 18 15.00 19.82 -8.67
CA GLN A 18 13.62 19.33 -8.66
C GLN A 18 13.21 18.94 -7.23
N VAL A 19 14.10 18.25 -6.50
CA VAL A 19 13.86 17.87 -5.10
C VAL A 19 13.76 19.10 -4.21
N GLU A 20 14.66 20.07 -4.36
CA GLU A 20 14.67 21.31 -3.58
C GLU A 20 13.35 22.08 -3.75
N ASN A 21 12.92 22.28 -4.99
CA ASN A 21 11.66 22.96 -5.28
C ASN A 21 10.44 22.19 -4.76
N ALA A 22 10.43 20.85 -4.91
CA ALA A 22 9.36 20.02 -4.39
C ALA A 22 9.29 20.09 -2.84
N VAL A 23 10.42 20.00 -2.16
CA VAL A 23 10.51 20.14 -0.70
C VAL A 23 9.99 21.49 -0.25
N LYS A 24 10.36 22.57 -0.93
CA LYS A 24 9.87 23.93 -0.64
C LYS A 24 8.34 24.00 -0.75
N LEU A 25 7.77 23.49 -1.83
CA LEU A 25 6.31 23.48 -2.03
C LEU A 25 5.58 22.65 -0.98
N ILE A 26 6.14 21.49 -0.60
CA ILE A 26 5.58 20.63 0.48
C ILE A 26 5.65 21.38 1.81
N ASP A 27 6.74 22.03 2.14
CA ASP A 27 6.92 22.78 3.39
C ASP A 27 6.02 24.02 3.47
N GLU A 28 5.63 24.60 2.32
CA GLU A 28 4.62 25.64 2.19
C GLU A 28 3.19 25.12 2.38
N GLY A 29 3.00 23.79 2.56
CA GLY A 29 1.72 23.15 2.82
C GLY A 29 0.89 22.85 1.56
N ASN A 30 1.52 22.82 0.38
CA ASN A 30 0.84 22.40 -0.83
C ASN A 30 0.64 20.88 -0.85
N THR A 31 -0.50 20.45 -1.36
CA THR A 31 -0.82 19.02 -1.48
C THR A 31 -0.11 18.39 -2.69
N ILE A 32 0.17 17.09 -2.62
CA ILE A 32 0.85 16.38 -3.71
C ILE A 32 0.10 16.48 -5.04
N PRO A 33 -1.24 16.25 -5.12
CA PRO A 33 -1.96 16.38 -6.38
C PRO A 33 -1.87 17.79 -6.98
N PHE A 34 -1.90 18.84 -6.15
CA PHE A 34 -1.76 20.22 -6.60
C PHE A 34 -0.36 20.49 -7.17
N ILE A 35 0.69 20.05 -6.49
CA ILE A 35 2.07 20.19 -6.96
C ILE A 35 2.25 19.46 -8.29
N ALA A 36 1.81 18.21 -8.38
CA ALA A 36 1.93 17.36 -9.56
C ALA A 36 1.22 17.93 -10.79
N ARG A 37 0.08 18.60 -10.59
CA ARG A 37 -0.73 19.10 -11.70
C ARG A 37 -0.45 20.56 -12.04
N TYR A 38 -0.31 21.45 -11.04
CA TYR A 38 -0.29 22.89 -11.25
C TYR A 38 1.03 23.58 -10.91
N ARG A 39 2.03 22.83 -10.46
CA ARG A 39 3.40 23.36 -10.17
C ARG A 39 4.49 22.58 -10.90
N LYS A 40 4.15 22.04 -12.10
CA LYS A 40 5.05 21.24 -12.94
C LYS A 40 6.31 21.99 -13.33
N GLU A 41 6.19 23.26 -13.69
CA GLU A 41 7.35 24.10 -14.07
C GLU A 41 8.36 24.19 -12.93
N ALA A 42 7.90 24.38 -11.71
CA ALA A 42 8.77 24.47 -10.54
C ALA A 42 9.48 23.14 -10.22
N THR A 43 8.78 22.02 -10.41
CA THR A 43 9.31 20.67 -10.07
C THR A 43 9.94 19.97 -11.27
N GLY A 44 9.92 20.59 -12.46
CA GLY A 44 10.40 19.97 -13.70
C GLY A 44 9.60 18.71 -14.08
N GLY A 45 8.29 18.70 -13.80
CA GLY A 45 7.35 17.65 -14.23
C GLY A 45 7.40 16.37 -13.40
N LEU A 46 7.74 16.43 -12.12
CA LEU A 46 7.65 15.26 -11.22
C LEU A 46 6.21 14.76 -11.14
N SER A 47 6.06 13.44 -11.29
CA SER A 47 4.75 12.77 -11.17
C SER A 47 4.26 12.71 -9.71
N ASP A 48 2.95 12.49 -9.54
CA ASP A 48 2.32 12.25 -8.25
C ASP A 48 3.00 11.11 -7.47
N GLU A 49 3.35 10.00 -8.13
CA GLU A 49 4.06 8.87 -7.54
C GLU A 49 5.45 9.30 -7.00
N ILE A 50 6.26 9.96 -7.82
CA ILE A 50 7.59 10.44 -7.42
C ILE A 50 7.49 11.45 -6.27
N LEU A 51 6.51 12.36 -6.30
CA LEU A 51 6.30 13.34 -5.24
C LEU A 51 5.86 12.70 -3.92
N ARG A 52 5.09 11.60 -3.95
CA ARG A 52 4.75 10.83 -2.74
C ARG A 52 5.97 10.13 -2.17
N ASP A 53 6.71 9.39 -3.01
CA ASP A 53 7.94 8.73 -2.60
C ASP A 53 8.93 9.75 -2.01
N LEU A 54 9.05 10.94 -2.61
CA LEU A 54 9.86 12.06 -2.10
C LEU A 54 9.39 12.52 -0.72
N GLY A 55 8.09 12.74 -0.53
CA GLY A 55 7.51 13.18 0.73
C GLY A 55 7.71 12.19 1.88
N GLU A 56 7.51 10.89 1.60
CA GLU A 56 7.77 9.81 2.55
C GLU A 56 9.25 9.74 2.90
N ARG A 57 10.12 9.78 1.90
CA ARG A 57 11.56 9.73 2.09
C ARG A 57 12.10 10.96 2.83
N LEU A 58 11.59 12.14 2.53
CA LEU A 58 11.90 13.38 3.23
C LEU A 58 11.56 13.27 4.74
N THR A 59 10.38 12.75 5.03
CA THR A 59 9.94 12.54 6.42
C THR A 59 10.85 11.55 7.13
N TYR A 60 11.19 10.43 6.49
CA TYR A 60 12.10 9.43 7.05
C TYR A 60 13.49 10.03 7.35
N LEU A 61 14.09 10.74 6.40
CA LEU A 61 15.44 11.31 6.55
C LEU A 61 15.46 12.44 7.59
N ARG A 62 14.43 13.25 7.69
CA ARG A 62 14.29 14.25 8.76
C ARG A 62 14.21 13.60 10.13
N ASN A 63 13.44 12.53 10.28
CA ASN A 63 13.34 11.76 11.51
C ASN A 63 14.68 11.10 11.86
N LEU A 64 15.40 10.57 10.87
CA LEU A 64 16.73 10.00 11.05
C LEU A 64 17.73 11.02 11.59
N GLU A 65 17.79 12.22 10.99
CA GLU A 65 18.70 13.28 11.44
C GLU A 65 18.32 13.80 12.85
N THR A 66 17.03 13.92 13.15
CA THR A 66 16.55 14.25 14.50
C THR A 66 17.02 13.19 15.50
N ARG A 67 16.85 11.91 15.16
CA ARG A 67 17.27 10.79 16.01
C ARG A 67 18.76 10.75 16.24
N LYS A 68 19.58 11.02 15.22
CA LYS A 68 21.05 11.17 15.35
C LYS A 68 21.40 12.24 16.37
N GLY A 69 20.75 13.41 16.28
CA GLY A 69 20.95 14.50 17.24
C GLY A 69 20.59 14.13 18.68
N GLU A 70 19.47 13.44 18.89
CA GLU A 70 19.05 12.95 20.21
C GLU A 70 20.07 11.97 20.79
N ILE A 71 20.58 11.05 19.99
CA ILE A 71 21.53 10.02 20.41
C ILE A 71 22.87 10.65 20.74
N ILE A 72 23.41 11.56 19.92
CA ILE A 72 24.65 12.28 20.19
C ILE A 72 24.53 13.00 21.53
N LYS A 73 23.43 13.73 21.76
CA LYS A 73 23.17 14.43 23.02
C LYS A 73 23.13 13.47 24.21
N SER A 74 22.44 12.33 24.07
CA SER A 74 22.33 11.33 25.14
C SER A 74 23.66 10.68 25.51
N ILE A 75 24.57 10.47 24.53
CA ILE A 75 25.91 9.91 24.77
C ILE A 75 26.83 10.98 25.39
N ASP A 76 26.71 12.23 24.94
CA ASP A 76 27.47 13.37 25.48
C ASP A 76 27.12 13.62 26.95
N GLU A 77 25.84 13.60 27.32
CA GLU A 77 25.37 13.68 28.71
C GLU A 77 25.95 12.57 29.62
N GLN A 78 26.33 11.42 29.03
CA GLN A 78 27.01 10.33 29.73
C GLN A 78 28.53 10.52 29.80
N GLY A 79 29.08 11.57 29.17
CA GLY A 79 30.54 11.81 29.10
C GLY A 79 31.33 10.77 28.30
N LYS A 80 30.65 10.07 27.36
CA LYS A 80 31.21 8.96 26.56
C LYS A 80 31.27 9.25 25.06
N LEU A 81 30.94 10.48 24.65
CA LEU A 81 30.98 10.86 23.24
C LEU A 81 32.48 11.05 22.79
N THR A 82 32.86 10.39 21.68
CA THR A 82 34.12 10.57 21.02
C THR A 82 33.92 11.14 19.62
N ASP A 83 35.00 11.74 19.05
CA ASP A 83 34.95 12.27 17.69
C ASP A 83 34.66 11.16 16.65
N GLU A 84 35.26 9.98 16.84
CA GLU A 84 35.04 8.82 15.97
C GLU A 84 33.59 8.35 16.00
N LEU A 85 32.98 8.30 17.19
CA LEU A 85 31.58 7.91 17.35
C LEU A 85 30.65 8.95 16.74
N THR A 86 30.97 10.23 16.91
CA THR A 86 30.19 11.32 16.27
C THR A 86 30.21 11.21 14.75
N ILE A 87 31.40 10.94 14.16
CA ILE A 87 31.53 10.72 12.72
C ILE A 87 30.75 9.46 12.28
N ALA A 88 30.83 8.38 13.05
CA ALA A 88 30.12 7.14 12.74
C ALA A 88 28.60 7.34 12.76
N ILE A 89 28.06 8.03 13.78
CA ILE A 89 26.61 8.33 13.85
C ILE A 89 26.20 9.27 12.71
N ALA A 90 27.00 10.31 12.42
CA ALA A 90 26.69 11.25 11.34
C ALA A 90 26.72 10.60 9.96
N SER A 91 27.53 9.55 9.74
CA SER A 91 27.63 8.81 8.48
C SER A 91 26.64 7.67 8.34
N ALA A 92 25.96 7.27 9.43
CA ALA A 92 24.96 6.20 9.36
C ALA A 92 23.79 6.58 8.42
N GLU A 93 23.41 5.65 7.55
CA GLU A 93 22.39 5.88 6.51
C GLU A 93 21.00 5.38 6.91
N THR A 94 20.91 4.55 7.95
CA THR A 94 19.65 3.96 8.40
C THR A 94 19.48 4.11 9.91
N LEU A 95 18.21 4.10 10.34
CA LEU A 95 17.87 4.11 11.76
C LEU A 95 18.47 2.90 12.50
N ALA A 96 18.51 1.74 11.86
CA ALA A 96 19.10 0.52 12.42
C ALA A 96 20.59 0.68 12.71
N GLU A 97 21.35 1.29 11.79
CA GLU A 97 22.78 1.57 12.01
C GLU A 97 22.99 2.55 13.17
N VAL A 98 22.15 3.57 13.28
CA VAL A 98 22.21 4.55 14.37
C VAL A 98 21.90 3.89 15.72
N GLU A 99 20.87 3.04 15.78
CA GLU A 99 20.49 2.30 16.99
C GLU A 99 21.55 1.27 17.39
N ASP A 100 22.22 0.60 16.43
CA ASP A 100 23.33 -0.30 16.71
C ASP A 100 24.53 0.45 17.32
N LEU A 101 24.85 1.67 16.84
CA LEU A 101 25.89 2.52 17.43
C LEU A 101 25.52 3.02 18.83
N TYR A 102 24.24 3.29 19.08
CA TYR A 102 23.75 3.73 20.38
C TYR A 102 23.62 2.60 21.41
N ARG A 103 23.54 1.35 20.96
CA ARG A 103 23.25 0.18 21.79
C ARG A 103 24.13 0.04 23.06
N PRO A 104 25.46 0.26 23.02
CA PRO A 104 26.32 0.21 24.22
C PRO A 104 26.00 1.28 25.27
N PHE A 105 25.37 2.40 24.86
CA PHE A 105 25.09 3.58 25.70
C PHE A 105 23.64 3.62 26.18
N LYS A 106 22.79 2.74 25.63
CA LYS A 106 21.38 2.69 25.97
C LYS A 106 21.20 2.14 27.38
N GLN A 107 20.43 2.85 28.20
CA GLN A 107 20.07 2.33 29.54
C GLN A 107 19.34 1.00 29.40
N LYS A 108 19.96 -0.05 29.94
CA LYS A 108 19.40 -1.40 29.94
C LYS A 108 18.65 -1.65 31.23
N LYS A 109 17.57 -2.43 31.15
CA LYS A 109 16.97 -3.04 32.33
C LYS A 109 17.98 -4.02 32.94
N LYS A 110 17.76 -4.44 34.19
CA LYS A 110 18.62 -5.36 34.92
C LYS A 110 19.06 -6.58 34.07
N THR A 111 20.32 -6.60 33.63
CA THR A 111 20.96 -7.69 32.92
C THR A 111 22.01 -8.36 33.82
N ARG A 112 22.50 -9.57 33.46
CA ARG A 112 23.62 -10.18 34.19
C ARG A 112 24.83 -9.26 34.22
N ALA A 113 25.15 -8.65 33.08
CA ALA A 113 26.27 -7.72 32.97
C ALA A 113 26.09 -6.44 33.81
N THR A 114 24.89 -5.83 33.83
CA THR A 114 24.65 -4.64 34.66
C THR A 114 24.73 -4.95 36.14
N VAL A 115 24.31 -6.14 36.58
CA VAL A 115 24.50 -6.60 37.96
C VAL A 115 25.99 -6.82 38.25
N ALA A 116 26.74 -7.45 37.33
CA ALA A 116 28.16 -7.69 37.50
C ALA A 116 28.96 -6.36 37.55
N LYS A 117 28.63 -5.35 36.73
CA LYS A 117 29.19 -4.01 36.81
C LYS A 117 28.90 -3.33 38.15
N ALA A 118 27.66 -3.43 38.65
CA ALA A 118 27.31 -2.92 39.96
C ALA A 118 28.09 -3.59 41.14
N LYS A 119 28.54 -4.84 40.93
CA LYS A 119 29.42 -5.56 41.87
C LYS A 119 30.88 -5.15 41.75
N GLY A 120 31.25 -4.27 40.81
CA GLY A 120 32.63 -3.79 40.59
C GLY A 120 33.51 -4.78 39.81
N LEU A 121 32.95 -5.66 38.99
CA LEU A 121 33.69 -6.67 38.23
C LEU A 121 34.18 -6.20 36.85
N GLU A 122 34.00 -4.94 36.48
CA GLU A 122 34.44 -4.38 35.19
C GLU A 122 35.98 -4.42 35.06
N PRO A 123 36.79 -4.08 36.09
CA PRO A 123 38.27 -4.22 36.00
C PRO A 123 38.75 -5.67 35.78
N LEU A 124 38.04 -6.66 36.35
CA LEU A 124 38.36 -8.08 36.09
C LEU A 124 38.05 -8.47 34.63
N ALA A 125 36.96 -7.97 34.07
CA ALA A 125 36.65 -8.17 32.66
C ALA A 125 37.69 -7.53 31.74
N ASP A 126 38.23 -6.35 32.08
CA ASP A 126 39.28 -5.68 31.35
C ASP A 126 40.61 -6.48 31.38
N ILE A 127 40.96 -7.07 32.52
CA ILE A 127 42.14 -7.96 32.67
C ILE A 127 41.99 -9.19 31.75
N ILE A 128 40.84 -9.82 31.75
CA ILE A 128 40.57 -11.01 30.92
C ILE A 128 40.67 -10.67 29.43
N ILE A 129 40.11 -9.55 28.99
CA ILE A 129 40.16 -9.10 27.59
C ILE A 129 41.58 -8.66 27.18
N ALA A 130 42.36 -8.05 28.07
CA ALA A 130 43.72 -7.67 27.80
C ALA A 130 44.64 -8.88 27.52
N GLN A 131 44.38 -10.04 28.17
CA GLN A 131 45.11 -11.30 28.01
C GLN A 131 46.61 -11.17 28.29
N GLU A 132 47.04 -10.17 29.04
CA GLU A 132 48.47 -9.85 29.32
C GLU A 132 48.91 -10.41 30.66
N GLU A 133 48.00 -10.74 31.54
CA GLU A 133 48.27 -11.17 32.92
C GLU A 133 48.79 -12.61 32.97
N LYS A 134 49.85 -12.82 33.78
CA LYS A 134 50.51 -14.11 33.95
C LYS A 134 50.16 -14.83 35.23
N LYS A 135 49.58 -14.12 36.22
CA LYS A 135 49.05 -14.73 37.44
C LYS A 135 47.85 -15.60 37.11
N ASP A 136 47.64 -16.62 37.92
CA ASP A 136 46.42 -17.45 37.81
C ASP A 136 45.15 -16.58 37.95
N ILE A 137 44.20 -16.78 37.07
CA ILE A 137 42.95 -15.99 37.05
C ILE A 137 42.16 -16.14 38.35
N ASN A 138 42.23 -17.30 39.01
CA ASN A 138 41.52 -17.52 40.25
C ASN A 138 42.16 -16.71 41.40
N GLU A 139 43.49 -16.53 41.42
CA GLU A 139 44.16 -15.67 42.39
C GLU A 139 43.76 -14.22 42.21
N ILE A 140 43.66 -13.75 40.98
CA ILE A 140 43.21 -12.38 40.67
C ILE A 140 41.71 -12.21 41.05
N ALA A 141 40.87 -13.17 40.69
CA ALA A 141 39.45 -13.12 40.94
C ALA A 141 39.11 -13.14 42.45
N GLN A 142 39.99 -13.76 43.26
CA GLN A 142 39.85 -13.77 44.74
C GLN A 142 39.90 -12.35 45.32
N GLU A 143 40.59 -11.41 44.68
CA GLU A 143 40.65 -10.01 45.10
C GLU A 143 39.33 -9.28 44.96
N PHE A 144 38.42 -9.78 44.13
CA PHE A 144 37.06 -9.24 43.87
C PHE A 144 35.96 -9.89 44.71
N VAL A 145 36.28 -10.91 45.53
CA VAL A 145 35.36 -11.51 46.46
C VAL A 145 35.06 -10.52 47.59
N ASN A 146 33.78 -10.26 47.84
CA ASN A 146 33.36 -9.17 48.73
C ASN A 146 32.46 -9.60 49.89
N ILE A 147 32.15 -10.90 50.01
CA ILE A 147 31.16 -11.42 50.98
C ILE A 147 31.50 -11.07 52.44
N ASP A 148 32.78 -11.03 52.77
CA ASP A 148 33.23 -10.75 54.14
C ASP A 148 33.15 -9.24 54.48
N ASN A 149 33.11 -8.39 53.47
CA ASN A 149 33.10 -6.92 53.59
C ASN A 149 31.66 -6.33 53.57
N LEU A 150 30.62 -7.18 53.38
CA LEU A 150 29.22 -6.74 53.27
C LEU A 150 28.50 -6.81 54.59
N SER A 151 27.51 -5.92 54.77
CA SER A 151 26.56 -6.01 55.92
C SER A 151 25.71 -7.29 55.85
N ASP A 152 25.17 -7.75 56.97
CA ASP A 152 24.36 -8.98 57.03
C ASP A 152 23.09 -8.87 56.17
N GLU A 153 22.56 -7.69 55.96
CA GLU A 153 21.46 -7.42 55.04
C GLU A 153 21.92 -7.63 53.56
N ASP A 154 23.08 -7.07 53.21
CA ASP A 154 23.65 -7.11 51.86
C ASP A 154 24.15 -8.52 51.49
N LYS A 155 24.62 -9.31 52.46
CA LYS A 155 25.00 -10.73 52.24
C LYS A 155 23.87 -11.62 51.68
N ASN A 156 22.62 -11.27 51.95
CA ASN A 156 21.46 -11.96 51.43
C ASN A 156 21.02 -11.41 50.05
N ASN A 157 21.62 -10.32 49.58
CA ASN A 157 21.29 -9.71 48.30
C ASN A 157 22.20 -10.23 47.18
N LYS A 158 21.71 -11.15 46.37
CA LYS A 158 22.42 -11.75 45.23
C LYS A 158 22.97 -10.73 44.23
N ASP A 159 22.42 -9.52 44.20
CA ASP A 159 22.84 -8.46 43.28
C ASP A 159 24.07 -7.66 43.79
N LYS A 160 24.47 -7.86 45.07
CA LYS A 160 25.62 -7.19 45.68
C LYS A 160 26.77 -8.14 46.03
N VAL A 161 26.47 -9.42 46.26
CA VAL A 161 27.40 -10.41 46.74
C VAL A 161 28.22 -11.00 45.58
N VAL A 162 29.56 -11.07 45.79
CA VAL A 162 30.49 -11.93 45.08
C VAL A 162 31.04 -12.90 46.09
N ALA A 163 30.52 -14.15 46.08
CA ALA A 163 30.81 -15.11 47.13
C ALA A 163 32.10 -15.89 46.90
N THR A 164 32.46 -16.14 45.64
CA THR A 164 33.65 -16.95 45.24
C THR A 164 34.39 -16.32 44.08
N ALA A 165 35.61 -16.78 43.82
CA ALA A 165 36.37 -16.40 42.65
C ALA A 165 35.65 -16.78 41.34
N GLU A 166 34.99 -17.94 41.32
CA GLU A 166 34.17 -18.38 40.18
C GLU A 166 33.00 -17.42 39.91
N ASP A 167 32.32 -16.90 40.96
CA ASP A 167 31.29 -15.87 40.81
C ASP A 167 31.82 -14.58 40.22
N ALA A 168 33.06 -14.17 40.63
CA ALA A 168 33.73 -13.01 40.08
C ALA A 168 34.06 -13.20 38.60
N ILE A 169 34.64 -14.34 38.24
CA ILE A 169 34.98 -14.69 36.86
C ILE A 169 33.70 -14.71 36.00
N GLN A 170 32.68 -15.43 36.45
CA GLN A 170 31.42 -15.50 35.69
C GLN A 170 30.80 -14.13 35.48
N GLY A 171 30.80 -13.25 36.47
CA GLY A 171 30.33 -11.88 36.32
C GLY A 171 31.17 -11.07 35.33
N ALA A 172 32.47 -11.21 35.34
CA ALA A 172 33.36 -10.59 34.36
C ALA A 172 33.07 -11.11 32.92
N LEU A 173 32.88 -12.42 32.77
CA LEU A 173 32.49 -13.03 31.47
C LEU A 173 31.13 -12.56 30.97
N ASP A 174 30.15 -12.37 31.87
CA ASP A 174 28.84 -11.80 31.49
C ASP A 174 28.98 -10.35 30.98
N ILE A 175 29.92 -9.55 31.54
CA ILE A 175 30.23 -8.20 31.03
C ILE A 175 30.87 -8.30 29.65
N ILE A 176 31.84 -9.21 29.44
CA ILE A 176 32.48 -9.41 28.14
C ILE A 176 31.49 -9.87 27.09
N ALA A 177 30.60 -10.83 27.41
CA ALA A 177 29.58 -11.33 26.51
C ALA A 177 28.62 -10.20 26.06
N GLU A 178 28.22 -9.32 26.99
CA GLU A 178 27.36 -8.16 26.64
C GLU A 178 28.10 -7.18 25.74
N ASN A 179 29.38 -6.87 26.03
CA ASN A 179 30.20 -5.96 25.21
C ASN A 179 30.38 -6.51 23.78
N ILE A 180 30.60 -7.82 23.62
CA ILE A 180 30.66 -8.50 22.32
C ILE A 180 29.31 -8.34 21.58
N SER A 181 28.22 -8.60 22.27
CA SER A 181 26.86 -8.49 21.71
C SER A 181 26.49 -7.08 21.26
N ASP A 182 26.99 -6.07 21.95
CA ASP A 182 26.70 -4.65 21.65
C ASP A 182 27.66 -4.05 20.61
N ASN A 183 28.69 -4.78 20.18
CA ASN A 183 29.67 -4.29 19.23
C ASN A 183 29.05 -4.14 17.82
N ALA A 184 28.88 -2.91 17.36
CA ALA A 184 28.29 -2.59 16.06
C ALA A 184 29.04 -3.20 14.87
N LYS A 185 30.39 -3.35 14.95
CA LYS A 185 31.23 -3.99 13.92
C LYS A 185 30.84 -5.47 13.74
N TYR A 186 30.70 -6.20 14.86
CA TYR A 186 30.29 -7.61 14.82
C TYR A 186 28.87 -7.75 14.31
N ARG A 187 27.95 -6.97 14.80
CA ARG A 187 26.55 -6.98 14.36
C ARG A 187 26.42 -6.72 12.86
N LYS A 188 27.11 -5.70 12.34
CA LYS A 188 27.13 -5.37 10.91
C LYS A 188 27.68 -6.53 10.06
N TYR A 189 28.77 -7.17 10.50
CA TYR A 189 29.32 -8.34 9.82
C TYR A 189 28.36 -9.52 9.85
N ILE A 190 27.78 -9.85 11.01
CA ILE A 190 26.86 -10.97 11.18
C ILE A 190 25.61 -10.77 10.33
N LYS A 191 25.00 -9.61 10.37
CA LYS A 191 23.87 -9.28 9.48
C LYS A 191 24.22 -9.51 8.00
N LYS A 192 25.33 -8.96 7.56
CA LYS A 192 25.78 -9.08 6.16
C LYS A 192 25.96 -10.53 5.73
N ILE A 193 26.63 -11.36 6.56
CA ILE A 193 26.87 -12.77 6.21
C ILE A 193 25.57 -13.59 6.26
N CYS A 194 24.68 -13.32 7.22
CA CYS A 194 23.37 -13.97 7.31
C CYS A 194 22.47 -13.63 6.10
N TYR A 195 22.48 -12.39 5.62
CA TYR A 195 21.78 -12.06 4.40
C TYR A 195 22.33 -12.78 3.18
N ARG A 196 23.66 -12.97 3.08
CA ARG A 196 24.31 -13.59 1.93
C ARG A 196 24.21 -15.11 1.94
N GLU A 197 24.41 -15.73 3.08
CA GLU A 197 24.59 -17.18 3.22
C GLU A 197 23.56 -17.85 4.15
N GLY A 198 22.76 -17.08 4.87
CA GLY A 198 21.71 -17.59 5.74
C GLY A 198 20.56 -18.17 4.95
N THR A 199 19.90 -19.16 5.53
CA THR A 199 18.74 -19.86 4.94
C THR A 199 17.56 -19.77 5.87
N ILE A 200 16.42 -19.29 5.35
CA ILE A 200 15.12 -19.41 6.05
C ILE A 200 14.71 -20.88 5.93
N VAL A 201 14.44 -21.48 7.07
CA VAL A 201 13.95 -22.87 7.17
C VAL A 201 12.60 -22.84 7.86
N THR A 202 11.63 -23.53 7.27
CA THR A 202 10.32 -23.72 7.90
C THR A 202 10.01 -25.19 8.06
N LYS A 203 9.34 -25.52 9.17
CA LYS A 203 8.86 -26.88 9.50
C LYS A 203 7.41 -26.80 9.92
N SER A 204 6.65 -27.86 9.65
CA SER A 204 5.29 -27.94 10.15
C SER A 204 5.26 -27.98 11.69
N ALA A 205 4.39 -27.18 12.28
CA ALA A 205 4.03 -27.29 13.68
C ALA A 205 2.93 -28.36 13.91
N LYS A 206 2.19 -28.71 12.83
CA LYS A 206 1.06 -29.66 12.83
C LYS A 206 1.17 -30.59 11.61
N PRO A 207 2.10 -31.56 11.61
CA PRO A 207 2.42 -32.35 10.41
C PRO A 207 1.24 -33.18 9.86
N ASP A 208 0.30 -33.55 10.69
CA ASP A 208 -0.85 -34.40 10.34
C ASP A 208 -2.06 -33.57 9.82
N GLU A 209 -2.01 -32.24 9.91
CA GLU A 209 -3.09 -31.37 9.47
C GLU A 209 -2.80 -30.82 8.07
N LYS A 210 -3.78 -30.94 7.15
CA LYS A 210 -3.74 -30.28 5.83
C LYS A 210 -4.03 -28.79 5.98
N SER A 211 -3.22 -27.98 5.32
CA SER A 211 -3.43 -26.53 5.29
C SER A 211 -3.00 -25.92 3.96
N ASN A 212 -3.28 -24.65 3.78
CA ASN A 212 -2.78 -23.89 2.63
C ASN A 212 -1.25 -23.69 2.65
N TYR A 213 -0.58 -24.11 3.74
CA TYR A 213 0.86 -23.94 3.95
C TYR A 213 1.66 -25.23 3.74
N GLU A 214 1.05 -26.31 3.22
CA GLU A 214 1.73 -27.61 2.98
C GLU A 214 3.04 -27.48 2.21
N MET A 215 3.11 -26.53 1.25
CA MET A 215 4.32 -26.26 0.49
C MET A 215 5.49 -25.71 1.32
N TYR A 216 5.21 -25.26 2.54
CA TYR A 216 6.21 -24.74 3.51
C TYR A 216 6.43 -25.67 4.70
N TYR A 217 5.88 -26.88 4.73
CA TYR A 217 6.05 -27.81 5.85
C TYR A 217 7.48 -28.35 5.98
N GLU A 218 8.18 -28.46 4.85
CA GLU A 218 9.62 -28.75 4.76
C GLU A 218 10.22 -27.84 3.67
N PHE A 219 10.56 -26.62 4.05
CA PHE A 219 11.02 -25.63 3.09
C PHE A 219 12.30 -24.97 3.57
N ALA A 220 13.22 -24.73 2.63
CA ALA A 220 14.48 -24.01 2.88
C ALA A 220 14.84 -23.15 1.66
N GLU A 221 15.12 -21.87 1.89
CA GLU A 221 15.54 -20.95 0.83
C GLU A 221 16.51 -19.89 1.39
N LEU A 222 17.50 -19.50 0.59
CA LEU A 222 18.45 -18.45 0.98
C LEU A 222 17.72 -17.12 1.25
N VAL A 223 18.11 -16.45 2.36
CA VAL A 223 17.51 -15.19 2.80
C VAL A 223 17.40 -14.17 1.66
N HIS A 224 18.47 -13.96 0.89
CA HIS A 224 18.51 -12.97 -0.18
C HIS A 224 17.71 -13.32 -1.43
N LYS A 225 17.27 -14.58 -1.57
CA LYS A 225 16.48 -15.06 -2.72
C LYS A 225 14.99 -15.15 -2.43
N LEU A 226 14.60 -15.04 -1.15
CA LEU A 226 13.21 -15.25 -0.73
C LEU A 226 12.30 -14.12 -1.25
N PRO A 227 11.33 -14.41 -2.14
CA PRO A 227 10.44 -13.39 -2.67
C PRO A 227 9.39 -12.94 -1.64
N SER A 228 8.91 -11.71 -1.79
CA SER A 228 8.01 -11.03 -0.85
C SER A 228 6.75 -11.81 -0.51
N HIS A 229 6.10 -12.42 -1.51
CA HIS A 229 4.88 -13.20 -1.29
C HIS A 229 5.11 -14.45 -0.42
N ARG A 230 6.30 -15.08 -0.51
CA ARG A 230 6.64 -16.22 0.36
C ARG A 230 6.90 -15.77 1.79
N ILE A 231 7.54 -14.60 1.97
CA ILE A 231 7.74 -14.01 3.30
C ILE A 231 6.40 -13.80 3.98
N LEU A 232 5.44 -13.18 3.30
CA LEU A 232 4.10 -12.93 3.85
C LEU A 232 3.33 -14.24 4.11
N ALA A 233 3.44 -15.24 3.21
CA ALA A 233 2.83 -16.55 3.40
C ALA A 233 3.40 -17.28 4.62
N ILE A 234 4.74 -17.28 4.77
CA ILE A 234 5.44 -17.90 5.90
C ILE A 234 5.05 -17.21 7.22
N ASN A 235 5.03 -15.87 7.23
CA ASN A 235 4.64 -15.09 8.41
C ASN A 235 3.20 -15.40 8.85
N ARG A 236 2.26 -15.48 7.88
CA ARG A 236 0.86 -15.87 8.18
C ARG A 236 0.79 -17.31 8.70
N GLY A 237 1.48 -18.26 8.07
CA GLY A 237 1.50 -19.65 8.50
C GLY A 237 2.09 -19.82 9.91
N GLU A 238 3.07 -18.99 10.29
CA GLU A 238 3.61 -18.93 11.64
C GLU A 238 2.62 -18.30 12.63
N ALA A 239 1.95 -17.21 12.27
CA ALA A 239 0.94 -16.55 13.10
C ALA A 239 -0.31 -17.43 13.34
N GLU A 240 -0.63 -18.33 12.41
CA GLU A 240 -1.72 -19.31 12.52
C GLU A 240 -1.27 -20.65 13.16
N ASP A 241 -0.05 -20.71 13.70
CA ASP A 241 0.53 -21.91 14.35
C ASP A 241 0.61 -23.17 13.46
N PHE A 242 0.73 -23.00 12.13
CA PHE A 242 1.00 -24.09 11.19
C PHE A 242 2.50 -24.28 10.91
N LEU A 243 3.28 -23.20 11.01
CA LEU A 243 4.71 -23.22 10.71
C LEU A 243 5.56 -22.83 11.92
N LYS A 244 6.74 -23.44 12.01
CA LYS A 244 7.87 -23.00 12.85
C LYS A 244 8.94 -22.47 11.90
N VAL A 245 9.41 -21.25 12.14
CA VAL A 245 10.35 -20.55 11.25
C VAL A 245 11.67 -20.30 11.99
N SER A 246 12.78 -20.62 11.35
CA SER A 246 14.13 -20.37 11.86
C SER A 246 15.06 -19.91 10.76
N ILE A 247 16.20 -19.32 11.13
CA ILE A 247 17.26 -18.93 10.21
C ILE A 247 18.48 -19.80 10.50
N GLU A 248 18.85 -20.67 9.57
CA GLU A 248 20.13 -21.36 9.61
C GLU A 248 21.25 -20.39 9.15
N LYS A 249 22.30 -20.30 9.95
CA LYS A 249 23.38 -19.34 9.78
C LYS A 249 24.74 -20.02 9.64
N PRO A 250 25.70 -19.38 8.98
CA PRO A 250 27.08 -19.88 8.92
C PRO A 250 27.82 -19.62 10.25
N THR A 251 27.39 -20.30 11.32
CA THR A 251 27.82 -20.06 12.72
C THR A 251 29.34 -20.16 12.86
N ASP A 252 29.99 -21.15 12.24
CA ASP A 252 31.44 -21.32 12.31
C ASP A 252 32.20 -20.11 11.79
N LYS A 253 31.73 -19.50 10.68
CA LYS A 253 32.35 -18.31 10.11
C LYS A 253 32.15 -17.08 11.02
N ILE A 254 30.99 -16.98 11.65
CA ILE A 254 30.69 -15.90 12.59
C ILE A 254 31.57 -15.98 13.83
N LEU A 255 31.61 -17.14 14.47
CA LEU A 255 32.43 -17.36 15.65
C LEU A 255 33.89 -17.15 15.34
N TYR A 256 34.41 -17.70 14.23
CA TYR A 256 35.79 -17.48 13.80
C TYR A 256 36.13 -15.99 13.60
N TYR A 257 35.21 -15.20 13.02
CA TYR A 257 35.44 -13.76 12.84
C TYR A 257 35.60 -13.02 14.17
N ILE A 258 34.76 -13.34 15.17
CA ILE A 258 34.82 -12.72 16.51
C ILE A 258 36.04 -13.20 17.26
N GLN A 259 36.32 -14.52 17.23
CA GLN A 259 37.49 -15.11 17.88
C GLN A 259 38.81 -14.50 17.36
N LYS A 260 38.93 -14.34 16.04
CA LYS A 260 40.12 -13.74 15.41
C LYS A 260 40.40 -12.30 15.86
N ASP A 261 39.34 -11.55 16.18
CA ASP A 261 39.49 -10.16 16.64
C ASP A 261 39.78 -10.07 18.15
N ILE A 262 39.25 -10.99 18.96
CA ILE A 262 39.34 -10.95 20.42
C ILE A 262 40.52 -11.75 20.95
N ILE A 263 40.80 -12.96 20.43
CA ILE A 263 41.78 -13.88 20.98
C ILE A 263 43.17 -13.53 20.43
N LYS A 264 44.06 -13.09 21.32
CA LYS A 264 45.41 -12.63 20.99
C LYS A 264 46.47 -13.73 20.91
N GLY A 265 46.13 -14.99 21.23
CA GLY A 265 47.05 -16.12 21.20
C GLY A 265 46.68 -17.23 22.19
N LYS A 266 47.58 -18.16 22.45
CA LYS A 266 47.37 -19.21 23.46
C LYS A 266 47.76 -18.70 24.85
N THR A 267 46.78 -18.28 25.62
CA THR A 267 46.88 -17.83 27.01
C THR A 267 45.96 -18.65 27.90
N GLN A 268 46.04 -18.49 29.22
CA GLN A 268 45.08 -19.08 30.18
C GLN A 268 43.62 -18.63 29.89
N PHE A 269 43.43 -17.48 29.24
CA PHE A 269 42.14 -16.91 28.94
C PHE A 269 41.50 -17.45 27.65
N THR A 270 42.27 -18.18 26.80
CA THR A 270 41.84 -18.57 25.46
C THR A 270 40.54 -19.41 25.46
N GLU A 271 40.52 -20.46 26.28
CA GLU A 271 39.33 -21.34 26.38
C GLU A 271 38.13 -20.59 26.97
N MET A 272 38.37 -19.80 28.02
CA MET A 272 37.35 -18.99 28.68
C MET A 272 36.73 -17.97 27.73
N LEU A 273 37.53 -17.26 26.96
CA LEU A 273 37.04 -16.30 25.95
C LEU A 273 36.35 -16.99 24.78
N THR A 274 36.81 -18.17 24.35
CA THR A 274 36.12 -18.96 23.32
C THR A 274 34.69 -19.31 23.76
N ASN A 275 34.55 -19.87 24.96
CA ASN A 275 33.26 -20.22 25.54
C ASN A 275 32.37 -18.96 25.72
N THR A 276 32.97 -17.82 26.11
CA THR A 276 32.24 -16.57 26.29
C THR A 276 31.74 -16.01 24.96
N ILE A 277 32.51 -16.13 23.87
CA ILE A 277 32.06 -15.74 22.52
C ILE A 277 30.92 -16.60 22.04
N GLU A 278 30.97 -17.91 22.27
CA GLU A 278 29.90 -18.85 21.93
C GLU A 278 28.61 -18.55 22.73
N ASP A 279 28.73 -18.28 24.05
CA ASP A 279 27.60 -17.86 24.88
C ASP A 279 27.02 -16.52 24.42
N ALA A 280 27.86 -15.53 24.17
CA ALA A 280 27.45 -14.23 23.67
C ALA A 280 26.68 -14.35 22.33
N PHE A 281 27.19 -15.19 21.43
CA PHE A 281 26.51 -15.45 20.15
C PHE A 281 25.16 -16.13 20.37
N ALA A 282 25.12 -17.28 21.01
CA ALA A 282 23.91 -18.09 21.15
C ALA A 282 22.81 -17.41 21.99
N ARG A 283 23.19 -16.77 23.09
CA ARG A 283 22.25 -16.18 24.04
C ARG A 283 21.83 -14.75 23.72
N LEU A 284 22.72 -13.92 23.20
CA LEU A 284 22.48 -12.47 23.04
C LEU A 284 22.39 -12.04 21.57
N ILE A 285 23.31 -12.49 20.72
CA ILE A 285 23.41 -12.02 19.34
C ILE A 285 22.38 -12.73 18.45
N GLU A 286 22.40 -14.05 18.43
CA GLU A 286 21.59 -14.85 17.51
C GLU A 286 20.09 -14.53 17.59
N PRO A 287 19.42 -14.51 18.78
CA PRO A 287 18.00 -14.20 18.85
C PRO A 287 17.66 -12.76 18.46
N SER A 288 18.63 -11.84 18.61
CA SER A 288 18.48 -10.43 18.22
C SER A 288 18.56 -10.28 16.71
N ILE A 289 19.58 -10.88 16.09
CA ILE A 289 19.81 -10.83 14.63
C ILE A 289 18.67 -11.52 13.87
N ASP A 290 18.16 -12.64 14.39
CA ASP A 290 17.02 -13.33 13.77
C ASP A 290 15.79 -12.43 13.70
N ARG A 291 15.47 -11.77 14.81
CA ARG A 291 14.35 -10.81 14.84
C ARG A 291 14.56 -9.65 13.88
N GLU A 292 15.80 -9.11 13.81
CA GLU A 292 16.11 -8.01 12.94
C GLU A 292 16.03 -8.41 11.45
N ILE A 293 16.61 -9.56 11.07
CA ILE A 293 16.50 -10.05 9.68
C ILE A 293 15.05 -10.34 9.31
N ARG A 294 14.28 -10.99 10.19
CA ARG A 294 12.86 -11.27 9.97
C ARG A 294 12.05 -9.97 9.84
N SER A 295 12.33 -8.97 10.68
CA SER A 295 11.70 -7.65 10.61
C SER A 295 12.02 -6.93 9.30
N ASP A 296 13.28 -6.90 8.90
CA ASP A 296 13.71 -6.26 7.65
C ASP A 296 13.11 -6.94 6.41
N LEU A 297 13.04 -8.28 6.39
CA LEU A 297 12.40 -9.03 5.31
C LEU A 297 10.90 -8.74 5.24
N THR A 298 10.24 -8.72 6.40
CA THR A 298 8.81 -8.43 6.50
C THR A 298 8.51 -7.01 6.03
N GLU A 299 9.27 -6.01 6.48
CA GLU A 299 9.08 -4.62 6.06
C GLU A 299 9.21 -4.45 4.55
N LYS A 300 10.25 -5.02 3.94
CA LYS A 300 10.43 -5.00 2.47
C LYS A 300 9.31 -5.72 1.73
N ALA A 301 8.83 -6.84 2.29
CA ALA A 301 7.74 -7.59 1.69
C ALA A 301 6.41 -6.82 1.76
N GLU A 302 6.15 -6.18 2.89
CA GLU A 302 4.98 -5.32 3.09
C GLU A 302 4.97 -4.11 2.17
N GLU A 303 6.09 -3.38 2.05
CA GLU A 303 6.22 -2.22 1.15
C GLU A 303 5.91 -2.59 -0.29
N LYS A 304 6.47 -3.72 -0.76
CA LYS A 304 6.20 -4.20 -2.12
C LYS A 304 4.74 -4.61 -2.30
N ALA A 305 4.15 -5.29 -1.31
CA ALA A 305 2.74 -5.69 -1.36
C ALA A 305 1.80 -4.46 -1.33
N ILE A 306 2.07 -3.48 -0.47
CA ILE A 306 1.28 -2.24 -0.37
C ILE A 306 1.33 -1.46 -1.70
N LYS A 307 2.49 -1.40 -2.37
CA LYS A 307 2.59 -0.78 -3.70
C LYS A 307 1.70 -1.47 -4.73
N VAL A 308 1.68 -2.80 -4.76
CA VAL A 308 0.79 -3.58 -5.65
C VAL A 308 -0.68 -3.34 -5.27
N PHE A 309 -1.02 -3.32 -3.98
CA PHE A 309 -2.38 -3.04 -3.52
C PHE A 309 -2.84 -1.64 -3.93
N GLY A 310 -1.95 -0.64 -3.87
CA GLY A 310 -2.23 0.71 -4.37
C GLY A 310 -2.54 0.73 -5.86
N GLN A 311 -1.78 0.00 -6.67
CA GLN A 311 -2.03 -0.13 -8.12
C GLN A 311 -3.38 -0.80 -8.40
N ASN A 312 -3.70 -1.88 -7.71
CA ASN A 312 -4.98 -2.57 -7.84
C ASN A 312 -6.16 -1.66 -7.42
N ALA A 313 -6.02 -0.91 -6.32
CA ALA A 313 -7.03 0.05 -5.90
C ALA A 313 -7.25 1.15 -6.94
N LYS A 314 -6.17 1.70 -7.51
CA LYS A 314 -6.24 2.73 -8.56
C LYS A 314 -7.03 2.28 -9.77
N GLN A 315 -6.82 1.03 -10.21
CA GLN A 315 -7.57 0.47 -11.34
C GLN A 315 -9.05 0.30 -11.03
N LEU A 316 -9.40 -0.18 -9.83
CA LEU A 316 -10.78 -0.31 -9.41
C LEU A 316 -11.49 1.04 -9.33
N LEU A 317 -10.83 2.06 -8.78
CA LEU A 317 -11.37 3.42 -8.65
C LEU A 317 -11.55 4.10 -10.01
N LEU A 318 -10.61 3.91 -10.93
CA LEU A 318 -10.62 4.51 -12.26
C LEU A 318 -11.37 3.68 -13.30
N GLY A 319 -12.10 2.63 -12.90
CA GLY A 319 -12.95 1.86 -13.80
C GLY A 319 -13.92 2.74 -14.58
N ALA A 320 -14.15 2.40 -15.85
CA ALA A 320 -15.05 3.16 -16.75
C ALA A 320 -16.47 3.20 -16.18
N PRO A 321 -17.07 4.39 -15.95
CA PRO A 321 -18.44 4.50 -15.48
C PRO A 321 -19.43 4.13 -16.58
N ILE A 322 -20.56 3.50 -16.21
CA ILE A 322 -21.67 3.21 -17.12
C ILE A 322 -22.81 4.20 -16.82
N LYS A 323 -22.90 5.25 -17.63
CA LYS A 323 -23.86 6.34 -17.47
C LYS A 323 -25.16 6.07 -18.24
N GLY A 324 -26.28 6.64 -17.78
CA GLY A 324 -27.56 6.63 -18.49
C GLY A 324 -28.23 5.27 -18.58
N LYS A 325 -28.02 4.39 -17.58
CA LYS A 325 -28.58 3.03 -17.52
C LYS A 325 -29.31 2.80 -16.21
N THR A 326 -30.47 2.16 -16.29
CA THR A 326 -31.18 1.59 -15.13
C THR A 326 -30.51 0.27 -14.75
N VAL A 327 -30.06 0.14 -13.51
CA VAL A 327 -29.25 -1.00 -13.05
C VAL A 327 -29.96 -1.74 -11.91
N MET A 328 -30.08 -3.05 -12.03
CA MET A 328 -30.46 -3.92 -10.92
C MET A 328 -29.22 -4.44 -10.20
N GLY A 329 -29.02 -4.07 -8.95
CA GLY A 329 -28.01 -4.66 -8.07
C GLY A 329 -28.52 -5.97 -7.49
N PHE A 330 -27.68 -6.99 -7.60
CA PHE A 330 -27.95 -8.34 -7.10
C PHE A 330 -26.85 -8.70 -6.11
N ASP A 331 -27.18 -8.76 -4.82
CA ASP A 331 -26.26 -9.14 -3.74
C ASP A 331 -26.54 -10.60 -3.36
N PRO A 332 -25.69 -11.56 -3.81
CA PRO A 332 -25.90 -12.98 -3.66
C PRO A 332 -25.82 -13.46 -2.20
N ALA A 333 -26.70 -14.34 -1.79
CA ALA A 333 -26.60 -15.02 -0.49
C ALA A 333 -27.38 -16.34 -0.49
N TYR A 334 -26.94 -17.30 0.34
CA TYR A 334 -27.65 -18.58 0.51
C TYR A 334 -28.86 -18.44 1.45
N ARG A 335 -28.65 -18.47 2.76
CA ARG A 335 -29.72 -18.58 3.78
C ARG A 335 -30.60 -17.35 3.90
N THR A 336 -30.02 -16.17 3.79
CA THR A 336 -30.71 -14.91 4.03
C THR A 336 -31.46 -14.39 2.80
N GLY A 337 -31.38 -15.09 1.67
CA GLY A 337 -31.90 -14.69 0.38
C GLY A 337 -31.05 -13.63 -0.31
N CYS A 338 -31.09 -13.60 -1.63
CA CYS A 338 -30.41 -12.60 -2.45
C CYS A 338 -31.15 -11.26 -2.34
N LYS A 339 -30.41 -10.17 -2.12
CA LYS A 339 -30.95 -8.81 -2.00
C LYS A 339 -30.89 -8.12 -3.33
N ILE A 340 -31.98 -7.49 -3.69
CA ILE A 340 -32.17 -6.83 -4.98
C ILE A 340 -32.48 -5.37 -4.75
N ALA A 341 -31.86 -4.51 -5.53
CA ALA A 341 -32.18 -3.09 -5.60
C ALA A 341 -32.15 -2.62 -7.06
N VAL A 342 -33.17 -1.96 -7.52
CA VAL A 342 -33.19 -1.30 -8.84
C VAL A 342 -32.93 0.18 -8.64
N ILE A 343 -31.98 0.72 -9.39
CA ILE A 343 -31.62 2.15 -9.37
C ILE A 343 -31.79 2.73 -10.78
N ASP A 344 -32.25 3.96 -10.86
CA ASP A 344 -32.35 4.70 -12.12
C ASP A 344 -30.96 5.21 -12.60
N GLU A 345 -30.93 5.88 -13.73
CA GLU A 345 -29.72 6.47 -14.33
C GLU A 345 -29.00 7.49 -13.44
N THR A 346 -29.66 8.03 -12.43
CA THR A 346 -29.11 8.99 -11.46
C THR A 346 -28.63 8.33 -10.17
N GLY A 347 -28.83 7.01 -10.02
CA GLY A 347 -28.52 6.23 -8.82
C GLY A 347 -29.61 6.30 -7.73
N LYS A 348 -30.81 6.83 -8.04
CA LYS A 348 -31.96 6.83 -7.15
C LYS A 348 -32.58 5.43 -7.12
N VAL A 349 -32.91 4.95 -5.92
CA VAL A 349 -33.59 3.65 -5.74
C VAL A 349 -35.02 3.75 -6.22
N LEU A 350 -35.39 2.85 -7.14
CA LEU A 350 -36.75 2.69 -7.67
C LEU A 350 -37.50 1.60 -6.90
N ASP A 351 -36.91 0.42 -6.82
CA ASP A 351 -37.51 -0.75 -6.18
C ASP A 351 -36.49 -1.58 -5.42
N ILE A 352 -36.98 -2.39 -4.47
CA ILE A 352 -36.18 -3.33 -3.67
C ILE A 352 -36.93 -4.65 -3.52
N ALA A 353 -36.18 -5.76 -3.46
CA ALA A 353 -36.75 -7.08 -3.20
C ALA A 353 -35.76 -8.00 -2.46
N THR A 354 -36.27 -9.11 -1.96
CA THR A 354 -35.44 -10.24 -1.49
C THR A 354 -36.00 -11.50 -2.13
N VAL A 355 -35.13 -12.28 -2.80
CA VAL A 355 -35.48 -13.49 -3.52
C VAL A 355 -34.61 -14.66 -3.09
N TYR A 356 -35.04 -15.89 -3.30
CA TYR A 356 -34.41 -17.11 -2.80
C TYR A 356 -34.14 -18.14 -3.90
N PRO A 357 -33.40 -17.79 -4.97
CA PRO A 357 -33.16 -18.72 -6.08
C PRO A 357 -32.16 -19.83 -5.75
N THR A 358 -31.45 -19.72 -4.61
CA THR A 358 -30.37 -20.61 -4.21
C THR A 358 -30.74 -21.47 -2.98
N ALA A 359 -29.96 -22.53 -2.71
CA ALA A 359 -30.14 -23.35 -1.52
C ALA A 359 -30.07 -22.49 -0.22
N PRO A 360 -30.80 -22.85 0.85
CA PRO A 360 -31.61 -24.07 1.01
C PRO A 360 -33.05 -23.95 0.45
N GLN A 361 -33.57 -22.73 0.21
CA GLN A 361 -34.99 -22.53 -0.19
C GLN A 361 -35.24 -22.98 -1.62
N ASN A 362 -34.36 -22.70 -2.58
CA ASN A 362 -34.46 -23.02 -4.01
C ASN A 362 -35.82 -22.59 -4.66
N ASP A 363 -36.37 -21.43 -4.27
CA ASP A 363 -37.57 -20.85 -4.88
C ASP A 363 -37.18 -20.15 -6.19
N VAL A 364 -36.79 -20.93 -7.19
CA VAL A 364 -36.35 -20.44 -8.49
C VAL A 364 -37.49 -19.74 -9.25
N GLU A 365 -38.69 -20.32 -9.26
CA GLU A 365 -39.84 -19.78 -10.00
C GLU A 365 -40.36 -18.47 -9.36
N GLY A 366 -40.48 -18.41 -8.04
CA GLY A 366 -40.89 -17.19 -7.33
C GLY A 366 -39.87 -16.06 -7.50
N ALA A 367 -38.56 -16.39 -7.41
CA ALA A 367 -37.50 -15.44 -7.66
C ALA A 367 -37.54 -14.90 -9.10
N LYS A 368 -37.67 -15.80 -10.09
CA LYS A 368 -37.74 -15.45 -11.51
C LYS A 368 -38.91 -14.52 -11.80
N LYS A 369 -40.11 -14.87 -11.32
CA LYS A 369 -41.30 -14.03 -11.50
C LYS A 369 -41.08 -12.62 -10.92
N THR A 370 -40.60 -12.52 -9.69
CA THR A 370 -40.34 -11.24 -9.03
C THR A 370 -39.35 -10.37 -9.81
N LEU A 371 -38.26 -10.96 -10.27
CA LEU A 371 -37.24 -10.20 -11.00
C LEU A 371 -37.67 -9.80 -12.39
N LEU A 372 -38.42 -10.65 -13.13
CA LEU A 372 -39.00 -10.31 -14.44
C LEU A 372 -40.01 -9.17 -14.31
N ASP A 373 -40.83 -9.18 -13.24
CA ASP A 373 -41.78 -8.11 -12.96
C ASP A 373 -41.05 -6.77 -12.73
N LEU A 374 -39.95 -6.76 -11.95
CA LEU A 374 -39.14 -5.58 -11.73
C LEU A 374 -38.41 -5.10 -13.00
N ILE A 375 -37.85 -6.03 -13.77
CA ILE A 375 -37.16 -5.73 -15.04
C ILE A 375 -38.10 -5.04 -16.03
N ASN A 376 -39.34 -5.57 -16.16
CA ASN A 376 -40.32 -5.00 -17.07
C ASN A 376 -40.89 -3.67 -16.55
N LYS A 377 -41.13 -3.55 -15.23
CA LYS A 377 -41.69 -2.36 -14.60
C LYS A 377 -40.75 -1.16 -14.71
N ASP A 378 -39.48 -1.37 -14.35
CA ASP A 378 -38.50 -0.31 -14.21
C ASP A 378 -37.59 -0.18 -15.44
N HIS A 379 -37.84 -0.96 -16.50
CA HIS A 379 -37.03 -0.99 -17.73
C HIS A 379 -35.53 -1.16 -17.46
N VAL A 380 -35.19 -2.21 -16.70
CA VAL A 380 -33.78 -2.50 -16.31
C VAL A 380 -32.96 -2.82 -17.55
N ASP A 381 -31.88 -2.08 -17.75
CA ASP A 381 -30.92 -2.28 -18.84
C ASP A 381 -29.84 -3.32 -18.48
N MET A 382 -29.42 -3.38 -17.21
CA MET A 382 -28.26 -4.17 -16.76
C MET A 382 -28.47 -4.74 -15.37
N ILE A 383 -27.84 -5.90 -15.12
CA ILE A 383 -27.82 -6.54 -13.79
C ILE A 383 -26.37 -6.57 -13.28
N ALA A 384 -26.11 -5.94 -12.14
CA ALA A 384 -24.83 -5.99 -11.44
C ALA A 384 -24.88 -7.07 -10.36
N ILE A 385 -24.12 -8.16 -10.53
CA ILE A 385 -24.10 -9.29 -9.59
C ILE A 385 -22.83 -9.19 -8.75
N GLY A 386 -22.97 -9.19 -7.41
CA GLY A 386 -21.85 -9.25 -6.49
C GLY A 386 -21.04 -10.53 -6.64
N ASN A 387 -19.71 -10.45 -6.45
CA ASN A 387 -18.79 -11.57 -6.63
C ASN A 387 -18.51 -12.41 -5.36
N GLY A 388 -19.31 -12.28 -4.34
CA GLY A 388 -19.12 -12.99 -3.07
C GLY A 388 -19.76 -14.37 -3.00
N THR A 389 -20.25 -14.72 -1.81
CA THR A 389 -20.89 -16.01 -1.55
C THR A 389 -22.13 -16.20 -2.43
N ALA A 390 -22.31 -17.41 -3.01
CA ALA A 390 -23.41 -17.74 -3.94
C ALA A 390 -23.43 -16.95 -5.27
N SER A 391 -22.35 -16.22 -5.61
CA SER A 391 -22.27 -15.44 -6.85
C SER A 391 -22.47 -16.31 -8.09
N ARG A 392 -21.85 -17.49 -8.13
CA ARG A 392 -21.93 -18.37 -9.30
C ARG A 392 -23.32 -18.96 -9.52
N GLU A 393 -23.95 -19.42 -8.47
CA GLU A 393 -25.30 -19.95 -8.51
C GLU A 393 -26.28 -18.84 -8.95
N SER A 394 -26.07 -17.63 -8.45
CA SER A 394 -26.85 -16.45 -8.85
C SER A 394 -26.59 -16.05 -10.31
N GLU A 395 -25.35 -16.12 -10.77
CA GLU A 395 -24.98 -15.86 -12.16
C GLU A 395 -25.68 -16.85 -13.12
N MET A 396 -25.68 -18.14 -12.78
CA MET A 396 -26.37 -19.17 -13.56
C MET A 396 -27.88 -18.90 -13.63
N PHE A 397 -28.48 -18.58 -12.47
CA PHE A 397 -29.91 -18.24 -12.39
C PHE A 397 -30.24 -16.99 -13.22
N VAL A 398 -29.47 -15.92 -13.11
CA VAL A 398 -29.68 -14.68 -13.89
C VAL A 398 -29.50 -14.91 -15.37
N SER A 399 -28.47 -15.65 -15.79
CA SER A 399 -28.22 -15.97 -17.20
C SER A 399 -29.38 -16.76 -17.83
N ASP A 400 -29.97 -17.70 -17.09
CA ASP A 400 -31.14 -18.41 -17.58
C ASP A 400 -32.41 -17.55 -17.62
N MET A 401 -32.57 -16.68 -16.62
CA MET A 401 -33.75 -15.79 -16.52
C MET A 401 -33.77 -14.73 -17.62
N ILE A 402 -32.64 -14.10 -17.94
CA ILE A 402 -32.58 -13.01 -18.93
C ILE A 402 -32.94 -13.46 -20.35
N LYS A 403 -32.86 -14.77 -20.68
CA LYS A 403 -33.27 -15.33 -21.96
C LYS A 403 -34.77 -15.14 -22.22
N GLU A 404 -35.55 -14.90 -21.18
CA GLU A 404 -37.03 -14.67 -21.26
C GLU A 404 -37.42 -13.18 -21.35
N VAL A 405 -36.44 -12.29 -21.17
CA VAL A 405 -36.63 -10.85 -21.29
C VAL A 405 -36.76 -10.45 -22.77
N LYS A 406 -37.69 -9.56 -23.08
CA LYS A 406 -38.00 -9.17 -24.47
C LYS A 406 -37.12 -8.07 -25.06
N HIS A 407 -36.34 -7.38 -24.22
CA HIS A 407 -35.40 -6.36 -24.64
C HIS A 407 -33.95 -6.80 -24.31
N ASP A 408 -32.99 -6.12 -24.94
CA ASP A 408 -31.60 -6.42 -24.72
C ASP A 408 -31.20 -6.07 -23.26
N ILE A 409 -30.83 -7.08 -22.50
CA ILE A 409 -30.35 -6.97 -21.14
C ILE A 409 -29.07 -7.80 -21.00
N CYS A 410 -28.15 -7.31 -20.21
CA CYS A 410 -26.90 -8.03 -19.91
C CYS A 410 -26.61 -7.98 -18.43
N TYR A 411 -25.68 -8.83 -17.97
CA TYR A 411 -25.20 -8.78 -16.60
C TYR A 411 -23.67 -8.58 -16.54
N VAL A 412 -23.22 -8.10 -15.40
CA VAL A 412 -21.81 -7.86 -15.08
C VAL A 412 -21.55 -8.35 -13.66
N ILE A 413 -20.43 -9.04 -13.48
CA ILE A 413 -19.95 -9.39 -12.14
C ILE A 413 -19.19 -8.20 -11.55
N VAL A 414 -19.64 -7.71 -10.41
CA VAL A 414 -19.11 -6.53 -9.73
C VAL A 414 -18.47 -6.94 -8.41
N SER A 415 -17.32 -6.35 -8.06
CA SER A 415 -16.72 -6.58 -6.74
C SER A 415 -17.62 -6.03 -5.64
N GLU A 416 -18.01 -6.89 -4.70
CA GLU A 416 -18.79 -6.50 -3.52
C GLU A 416 -17.90 -6.16 -2.31
N ALA A 417 -16.57 -6.21 -2.45
CA ALA A 417 -15.64 -5.91 -1.36
C ALA A 417 -15.98 -4.56 -0.69
N GLY A 418 -16.16 -4.57 0.63
CA GLY A 418 -16.57 -3.41 1.41
C GLY A 418 -18.03 -2.97 1.27
N ALA A 419 -18.88 -3.63 0.46
CA ALA A 419 -20.31 -3.30 0.37
C ALA A 419 -21.04 -3.51 1.73
N SER A 420 -20.66 -4.54 2.47
CA SER A 420 -21.15 -4.78 3.84
C SER A 420 -20.67 -3.71 4.83
N VAL A 421 -19.43 -3.21 4.66
CA VAL A 421 -18.91 -2.10 5.47
C VAL A 421 -19.70 -0.83 5.20
N TYR A 422 -19.94 -0.52 3.94
CA TYR A 422 -20.82 0.61 3.57
C TYR A 422 -22.22 0.44 4.17
N SER A 423 -22.86 -0.71 3.96
CA SER A 423 -24.26 -0.93 4.37
C SER A 423 -24.48 -0.73 5.89
N ALA A 424 -23.48 -1.09 6.71
CA ALA A 424 -23.50 -0.93 8.15
C ALA A 424 -23.03 0.47 8.63
N SER A 425 -22.55 1.32 7.74
CA SER A 425 -21.99 2.62 8.09
C SER A 425 -23.08 3.64 8.48
N LYS A 426 -22.63 4.66 9.24
CA LYS A 426 -23.49 5.82 9.56
C LYS A 426 -23.93 6.55 8.28
N LEU A 427 -23.03 6.66 7.30
CA LEU A 427 -23.32 7.31 6.03
C LEU A 427 -24.46 6.61 5.28
N ALA A 428 -24.43 5.28 5.17
CA ALA A 428 -25.49 4.52 4.53
C ALA A 428 -26.82 4.63 5.29
N THR A 429 -26.79 4.81 6.61
CA THR A 429 -27.98 5.06 7.41
C THR A 429 -28.55 6.45 7.17
N GLU A 430 -27.70 7.45 6.98
CA GLU A 430 -28.10 8.82 6.63
C GLU A 430 -28.65 8.88 5.18
N GLU A 431 -28.03 8.15 4.22
CA GLU A 431 -28.49 8.09 2.83
C GLU A 431 -29.84 7.32 2.68
N TYR A 432 -30.02 6.25 3.47
CA TYR A 432 -31.17 5.32 3.39
C TYR A 432 -31.72 4.97 4.76
N PRO A 433 -32.36 5.93 5.48
CA PRO A 433 -32.87 5.68 6.83
C PRO A 433 -33.97 4.61 6.87
N ASP A 434 -34.80 4.51 5.81
CA ASP A 434 -35.93 3.62 5.74
C ASP A 434 -35.65 2.27 5.06
N ILE A 435 -34.41 2.07 4.53
CA ILE A 435 -34.04 0.84 3.85
C ILE A 435 -33.22 -0.06 4.80
N ASN A 436 -33.62 -1.34 4.84
CA ASN A 436 -32.93 -2.33 5.65
C ASN A 436 -31.44 -2.43 5.30
N VAL A 437 -30.61 -2.54 6.34
CA VAL A 437 -29.15 -2.68 6.23
C VAL A 437 -28.73 -3.72 5.18
N SER A 438 -29.41 -4.87 5.13
CA SER A 438 -29.07 -5.94 4.20
C SER A 438 -29.28 -5.58 2.71
N ILE A 439 -30.17 -4.65 2.40
CA ILE A 439 -30.47 -4.24 1.02
C ILE A 439 -29.53 -3.13 0.54
N ARG A 440 -28.99 -2.33 1.45
CA ARG A 440 -28.05 -1.26 1.10
C ARG A 440 -26.80 -1.78 0.37
N GLY A 441 -26.40 -3.04 0.61
CA GLY A 441 -25.34 -3.73 -0.15
C GLY A 441 -25.66 -3.83 -1.63
N ALA A 442 -26.86 -4.27 -1.98
CA ALA A 442 -27.31 -4.36 -3.38
C ALA A 442 -27.34 -2.98 -4.08
N ILE A 443 -27.75 -1.93 -3.36
CA ILE A 443 -27.69 -0.55 -3.88
C ILE A 443 -26.25 -0.16 -4.19
N SER A 444 -25.32 -0.45 -3.28
CA SER A 444 -23.89 -0.16 -3.48
C SER A 444 -23.33 -0.92 -4.68
N ILE A 445 -23.67 -2.21 -4.86
CA ILE A 445 -23.23 -3.02 -6.00
C ILE A 445 -23.73 -2.40 -7.32
N ALA A 446 -25.00 -1.98 -7.39
CA ALA A 446 -25.55 -1.32 -8.58
C ALA A 446 -24.83 0.02 -8.88
N ARG A 447 -24.61 0.86 -7.87
CA ARG A 447 -23.94 2.15 -8.01
C ARG A 447 -22.46 2.02 -8.39
N ARG A 448 -21.76 0.96 -7.95
CA ARG A 448 -20.39 0.68 -8.39
C ARG A 448 -20.27 0.43 -9.87
N LEU A 449 -21.33 -0.11 -10.50
CA LEU A 449 -21.36 -0.27 -11.96
C LEU A 449 -21.59 1.07 -12.66
N GLN A 450 -22.43 1.94 -12.09
CA GLN A 450 -22.67 3.28 -12.66
C GLN A 450 -21.45 4.20 -12.51
N ASP A 451 -20.88 4.30 -11.32
CA ASP A 451 -19.65 5.07 -11.05
C ASP A 451 -18.85 4.46 -9.89
N PRO A 452 -17.82 3.65 -10.21
CA PRO A 452 -16.98 3.00 -9.20
C PRO A 452 -16.34 4.00 -8.23
N LEU A 453 -15.81 5.12 -8.73
CA LEU A 453 -15.11 6.12 -7.93
C LEU A 453 -16.08 6.77 -6.92
N ALA A 454 -17.21 7.25 -7.40
CA ALA A 454 -18.21 7.94 -6.55
C ALA A 454 -18.75 7.06 -5.42
N GLU A 455 -18.81 5.75 -5.63
CA GLU A 455 -19.30 4.81 -4.62
C GLU A 455 -18.19 4.32 -3.68
N LEU A 456 -17.00 3.95 -4.22
CA LEU A 456 -15.92 3.38 -3.42
C LEU A 456 -15.29 4.39 -2.44
N VAL A 457 -15.35 5.69 -2.71
CA VAL A 457 -14.87 6.73 -1.77
C VAL A 457 -15.71 6.85 -0.50
N LYS A 458 -16.88 6.19 -0.43
CA LYS A 458 -17.78 6.20 0.74
C LYS A 458 -17.31 5.26 1.86
N ILE A 459 -16.38 4.35 1.57
CA ILE A 459 -15.83 3.39 2.52
C ILE A 459 -14.36 3.68 2.82
N ASP A 460 -13.88 3.13 3.95
CA ASP A 460 -12.44 3.14 4.21
C ASP A 460 -11.71 2.42 3.05
N PRO A 461 -10.69 3.04 2.43
CA PRO A 461 -9.95 2.43 1.35
C PRO A 461 -9.41 1.03 1.67
N LYS A 462 -9.11 0.73 2.93
CA LYS A 462 -8.71 -0.61 3.38
C LYS A 462 -9.82 -1.66 3.27
N ALA A 463 -11.07 -1.26 3.16
CA ALA A 463 -12.19 -2.19 2.95
C ALA A 463 -12.35 -2.59 1.47
N ILE A 464 -11.65 -1.92 0.54
CA ILE A 464 -11.57 -2.33 -0.86
C ILE A 464 -10.68 -3.56 -0.93
N GLY A 465 -11.18 -4.67 -1.48
CA GLY A 465 -10.39 -5.91 -1.64
C GLY A 465 -9.36 -5.76 -2.76
N VAL A 466 -8.11 -5.57 -2.43
CA VAL A 466 -7.02 -5.26 -3.38
C VAL A 466 -5.87 -6.27 -3.37
N GLY A 467 -5.90 -7.26 -2.48
CA GLY A 467 -4.86 -8.29 -2.45
C GLY A 467 -4.97 -9.31 -1.32
N GLN A 468 -4.33 -10.46 -1.52
CA GLN A 468 -4.45 -11.63 -0.64
C GLN A 468 -3.91 -11.40 0.78
N TYR A 469 -2.84 -10.61 0.93
CA TYR A 469 -2.18 -10.35 2.22
C TYR A 469 -2.50 -8.98 2.80
N GLN A 470 -3.58 -8.35 2.34
CA GLN A 470 -3.95 -6.99 2.73
C GLN A 470 -4.11 -6.81 4.25
N HIS A 471 -4.56 -7.85 4.95
CA HIS A 471 -4.77 -7.81 6.39
C HIS A 471 -3.52 -8.17 7.22
N ASP A 472 -2.45 -8.68 6.57
CA ASP A 472 -1.22 -9.11 7.23
C ASP A 472 -0.11 -8.06 7.21
N VAL A 473 -0.24 -7.03 6.37
CA VAL A 473 0.74 -5.94 6.25
C VAL A 473 0.48 -4.83 7.29
N ASN A 474 1.44 -3.94 7.47
CA ASN A 474 1.32 -2.78 8.34
C ASN A 474 0.10 -1.92 7.97
N GLN A 475 -0.94 -1.94 8.82
CA GLN A 475 -2.23 -1.31 8.56
C GLN A 475 -2.17 0.21 8.50
N LYS A 476 -1.18 0.85 9.14
CA LYS A 476 -0.97 2.29 9.06
C LYS A 476 -0.38 2.67 7.71
N LYS A 477 0.71 2.04 7.29
CA LYS A 477 1.33 2.25 5.96
C LYS A 477 0.32 1.95 4.85
N LEU A 478 -0.45 0.86 4.97
CA LEU A 478 -1.51 0.53 4.02
C LEU A 478 -2.57 1.63 3.92
N SER A 479 -3.06 2.13 5.05
CA SER A 479 -4.07 3.19 5.07
C SER A 479 -3.57 4.47 4.41
N GLU A 480 -2.34 4.89 4.73
CA GLU A 480 -1.71 6.08 4.15
C GLU A 480 -1.56 5.94 2.63
N SER A 481 -1.03 4.81 2.16
CA SER A 481 -0.87 4.53 0.73
C SER A 481 -2.20 4.51 -0.03
N LEU A 482 -3.19 3.75 0.47
CA LEU A 482 -4.50 3.66 -0.21
C LEU A 482 -5.27 4.99 -0.19
N THR A 483 -5.18 5.77 0.89
CA THR A 483 -5.76 7.12 0.94
C THR A 483 -5.15 8.01 -0.13
N GLY A 484 -3.82 7.98 -0.28
CA GLY A 484 -3.12 8.69 -1.34
C GLY A 484 -3.60 8.30 -2.74
N VAL A 485 -3.82 7.00 -2.98
CA VAL A 485 -4.34 6.50 -4.27
C VAL A 485 -5.75 7.02 -4.55
N VAL A 486 -6.62 7.09 -3.52
CA VAL A 486 -7.97 7.67 -3.67
C VAL A 486 -7.88 9.16 -4.01
N GLU A 487 -7.06 9.92 -3.27
CA GLU A 487 -6.84 11.34 -3.55
C GLU A 487 -6.36 11.58 -4.99
N ASP A 488 -5.35 10.84 -5.44
CA ASP A 488 -4.83 10.96 -6.80
C ASP A 488 -5.89 10.62 -7.85
N SER A 489 -6.68 9.57 -7.61
CA SER A 489 -7.76 9.15 -8.52
C SER A 489 -8.85 10.22 -8.63
N VAL A 490 -9.30 10.76 -7.50
CA VAL A 490 -10.33 11.81 -7.44
C VAL A 490 -9.85 13.09 -8.13
N ASN A 491 -8.63 13.54 -7.83
CA ASN A 491 -8.07 14.75 -8.42
C ASN A 491 -7.75 14.59 -9.91
N LYS A 492 -7.36 13.38 -10.36
CA LYS A 492 -7.16 13.07 -11.77
C LYS A 492 -8.45 13.17 -12.59
N VAL A 493 -9.54 12.62 -12.06
CA VAL A 493 -10.86 12.66 -12.72
C VAL A 493 -11.48 14.06 -12.66
N GLY A 494 -11.32 14.73 -11.54
CA GLY A 494 -12.02 15.98 -11.22
C GLY A 494 -13.45 15.70 -10.71
N VAL A 495 -14.01 16.67 -10.01
CA VAL A 495 -15.27 16.49 -9.24
C VAL A 495 -16.29 17.56 -9.59
N ASP A 496 -17.46 17.17 -10.07
CA ASP A 496 -18.61 18.09 -10.23
C ASP A 496 -19.13 18.50 -8.85
N VAL A 497 -18.92 19.76 -8.50
CA VAL A 497 -19.29 20.31 -7.18
C VAL A 497 -20.79 20.32 -6.95
N ASN A 498 -21.60 20.36 -8.02
CA ASN A 498 -23.04 20.42 -7.91
C ASN A 498 -23.70 19.07 -7.65
N THR A 499 -23.02 17.98 -7.94
CA THR A 499 -23.55 16.60 -7.76
C THR A 499 -22.80 15.78 -6.73
N ALA A 500 -21.54 16.14 -6.45
CA ALA A 500 -20.65 15.38 -5.57
C ALA A 500 -21.16 15.26 -4.12
N THR A 501 -20.90 14.10 -3.53
CA THR A 501 -21.14 13.84 -2.11
C THR A 501 -20.05 14.47 -1.24
N PRO A 502 -20.30 14.72 0.06
CA PRO A 502 -19.24 15.17 0.97
C PRO A 502 -18.04 14.22 1.02
N SER A 503 -18.28 12.89 0.91
CA SER A 503 -17.23 11.88 0.89
C SER A 503 -16.31 12.07 -0.32
N LEU A 504 -16.85 12.27 -1.51
CA LEU A 504 -16.05 12.49 -2.72
C LEU A 504 -15.30 13.82 -2.65
N LEU A 505 -15.96 14.90 -2.23
CA LEU A 505 -15.36 16.23 -2.08
C LEU A 505 -14.19 16.24 -1.10
N SER A 506 -14.24 15.43 -0.03
CA SER A 506 -13.19 15.40 0.99
C SER A 506 -11.83 14.86 0.51
N TYR A 507 -11.78 14.20 -0.64
CA TYR A 507 -10.54 13.77 -1.30
C TYR A 507 -10.03 14.77 -2.34
N VAL A 508 -10.74 15.86 -2.59
CA VAL A 508 -10.25 16.94 -3.46
C VAL A 508 -9.15 17.71 -2.72
N SER A 509 -8.05 17.97 -3.41
CA SER A 509 -6.93 18.77 -2.90
C SER A 509 -7.42 20.05 -2.19
N GLY A 510 -6.94 20.31 -0.98
CA GLY A 510 -7.33 21.48 -0.19
C GLY A 510 -8.72 21.42 0.48
N ILE A 511 -9.51 20.38 0.26
CA ILE A 511 -10.86 20.22 0.86
C ILE A 511 -10.83 19.14 1.94
N ASN A 512 -11.05 19.52 3.18
CA ASN A 512 -11.24 18.59 4.29
C ASN A 512 -12.75 18.27 4.50
N ASN A 513 -13.04 17.27 5.36
CA ASN A 513 -14.41 16.84 5.66
C ASN A 513 -15.35 17.98 6.08
N THR A 514 -14.86 18.99 6.82
CA THR A 514 -15.67 20.12 7.24
C THR A 514 -16.03 21.02 6.08
N ILE A 515 -15.05 21.32 5.23
CA ILE A 515 -15.23 22.12 4.00
C ILE A 515 -16.17 21.40 3.05
N ALA A 516 -15.99 20.09 2.85
CA ALA A 516 -16.83 19.26 1.99
C ALA A 516 -18.33 19.34 2.39
N LYS A 517 -18.61 19.19 3.68
CA LYS A 517 -19.98 19.35 4.22
C LYS A 517 -20.52 20.77 4.03
N ASN A 518 -19.68 21.78 4.22
CA ASN A 518 -20.08 23.19 4.03
C ASN A 518 -20.37 23.49 2.55
N ILE A 519 -19.64 22.90 1.59
CA ILE A 519 -19.91 23.05 0.15
C ILE A 519 -21.30 22.51 -0.17
N VAL A 520 -21.60 21.29 0.30
CA VAL A 520 -22.92 20.66 0.06
C VAL A 520 -24.03 21.51 0.68
N LYS A 521 -23.87 21.92 1.94
CA LYS A 521 -24.83 22.78 2.60
C LYS A 521 -25.03 24.12 1.86
N TYR A 522 -23.94 24.74 1.41
CA TYR A 522 -24.01 25.99 0.66
C TYR A 522 -24.82 25.87 -0.64
N ARG A 523 -24.59 24.80 -1.43
CA ARG A 523 -25.34 24.57 -2.67
C ARG A 523 -26.81 24.25 -2.41
N ASP A 524 -27.12 23.53 -1.31
CA ASP A 524 -28.50 23.19 -0.94
C ASP A 524 -29.30 24.45 -0.52
N GLU A 525 -28.64 25.42 0.10
CA GLU A 525 -29.23 26.68 0.54
C GLU A 525 -29.30 27.75 -0.57
N ASN A 526 -28.28 27.80 -1.48
CA ASN A 526 -28.13 28.87 -2.46
C ASN A 526 -28.33 28.41 -3.92
N GLY A 527 -28.57 27.11 -4.14
CA GLY A 527 -28.68 26.51 -5.48
C GLY A 527 -27.32 26.15 -6.08
N LYS A 528 -27.35 25.69 -7.34
CA LYS A 528 -26.15 25.26 -8.06
C LYS A 528 -25.13 26.39 -8.22
N LEU A 529 -23.86 26.10 -7.94
CA LEU A 529 -22.75 26.98 -8.25
C LEU A 529 -22.61 27.14 -9.77
N LYS A 530 -22.31 28.35 -10.22
CA LYS A 530 -22.12 28.70 -11.64
C LYS A 530 -20.68 29.05 -11.98
N GLU A 531 -19.88 29.38 -10.99
CA GLU A 531 -18.47 29.74 -11.09
C GLU A 531 -17.67 29.19 -9.93
N ARG A 532 -16.43 28.72 -10.17
CA ARG A 532 -15.53 28.25 -9.11
C ARG A 532 -15.27 29.31 -8.03
N LYS A 533 -15.23 30.60 -8.40
CA LYS A 533 -15.08 31.70 -7.44
C LYS A 533 -16.14 31.72 -6.34
N GLU A 534 -17.30 31.15 -6.58
CA GLU A 534 -18.36 31.07 -5.54
C GLU A 534 -17.96 30.18 -4.37
N LEU A 535 -17.00 29.27 -4.53
CA LEU A 535 -16.42 28.48 -3.45
C LEU A 535 -15.84 29.36 -2.34
N LEU A 536 -15.34 30.57 -2.67
CA LEU A 536 -14.82 31.52 -1.67
C LEU A 536 -15.90 32.05 -0.71
N LYS A 537 -17.18 31.85 -1.02
CA LYS A 537 -18.32 32.20 -0.15
C LYS A 537 -18.64 31.05 0.82
N VAL A 538 -18.07 29.85 0.61
CA VAL A 538 -18.31 28.69 1.48
C VAL A 538 -17.57 28.87 2.80
N PRO A 539 -18.24 28.67 3.95
CA PRO A 539 -17.60 28.81 5.24
C PRO A 539 -16.38 27.89 5.40
N LYS A 540 -15.29 28.44 5.95
CA LYS A 540 -13.99 27.77 6.17
C LYS A 540 -13.17 27.44 4.90
N LEU A 541 -13.67 27.75 3.71
CA LEU A 541 -12.90 27.64 2.47
C LEU A 541 -12.19 28.98 2.20
N GLY A 542 -10.96 29.10 2.66
CA GLY A 542 -10.14 30.29 2.46
C GLY A 542 -9.40 30.31 1.12
N LYS A 543 -8.65 31.39 0.84
CA LYS A 543 -7.92 31.57 -0.43
C LYS A 543 -6.95 30.43 -0.75
N VAL A 544 -6.19 29.95 0.25
CA VAL A 544 -5.23 28.85 0.08
C VAL A 544 -5.95 27.55 -0.31
N ALA A 545 -7.05 27.20 0.39
CA ALA A 545 -7.83 26.02 0.05
C ALA A 545 -8.49 26.15 -1.34
N TYR A 546 -8.95 27.35 -1.69
CA TYR A 546 -9.48 27.63 -3.04
C TYR A 546 -8.45 27.40 -4.12
N GLU A 547 -7.25 27.98 -3.97
CA GLU A 547 -6.15 27.78 -4.92
C GLU A 547 -5.85 26.30 -5.13
N GLN A 548 -5.80 25.53 -4.07
CA GLN A 548 -5.50 24.11 -4.18
C GLN A 548 -6.62 23.27 -4.78
N CYS A 549 -7.90 23.63 -4.58
CA CYS A 549 -9.03 22.81 -5.05
C CYS A 549 -9.60 23.24 -6.40
N ALA A 550 -9.50 24.51 -6.76
CA ALA A 550 -10.25 25.10 -7.89
C ALA A 550 -10.02 24.37 -9.21
N GLY A 551 -8.79 23.97 -9.52
CA GLY A 551 -8.48 23.25 -10.75
C GLY A 551 -9.04 21.83 -10.83
N PHE A 552 -9.38 21.22 -9.70
CA PHE A 552 -9.96 19.87 -9.62
C PHE A 552 -11.48 19.85 -9.57
N ILE A 553 -12.11 20.98 -9.34
CA ILE A 553 -13.56 21.14 -9.36
C ILE A 553 -14.05 21.30 -10.81
N ARG A 554 -15.23 20.76 -11.11
CA ARG A 554 -15.93 20.87 -12.39
C ARG A 554 -17.30 21.48 -12.16
N ILE A 555 -17.73 22.34 -13.10
CA ILE A 555 -19.08 22.91 -13.17
C ILE A 555 -19.56 22.78 -14.62
N PRO A 556 -20.21 21.66 -14.99
CA PRO A 556 -20.63 21.41 -16.38
C PRO A 556 -21.50 22.52 -16.98
N ASP A 557 -22.45 23.04 -16.18
CA ASP A 557 -23.37 24.12 -16.55
C ASP A 557 -22.86 25.51 -16.16
N GLY A 558 -21.53 25.67 -16.02
CA GLY A 558 -20.89 26.91 -15.63
C GLY A 558 -21.06 28.04 -16.67
N LYS A 559 -20.95 29.31 -16.21
CA LYS A 559 -21.02 30.47 -17.09
C LYS A 559 -19.87 30.45 -18.10
N ASN A 560 -18.64 30.21 -17.64
CA ASN A 560 -17.45 30.08 -18.49
C ASN A 560 -17.25 28.57 -18.82
N PRO A 561 -17.11 28.17 -20.10
CA PRO A 561 -16.80 26.80 -20.48
C PRO A 561 -15.58 26.20 -19.80
N LEU A 562 -14.58 27.00 -19.43
CA LEU A 562 -13.38 26.56 -18.72
C LEU A 562 -13.69 26.00 -17.31
N GLU A 563 -14.83 26.35 -16.72
CA GLU A 563 -15.27 25.80 -15.42
C GLU A 563 -15.48 24.28 -15.47
N ASN A 564 -15.68 23.71 -16.65
CA ASN A 564 -15.79 22.26 -16.86
C ASN A 564 -14.50 21.62 -17.37
N THR A 565 -13.35 22.27 -17.24
CA THR A 565 -12.05 21.74 -17.68
C THR A 565 -11.10 21.57 -16.50
N ALA A 566 -9.93 20.95 -16.70
CA ALA A 566 -8.89 20.92 -15.70
C ALA A 566 -7.96 22.14 -15.74
N VAL A 567 -8.26 23.14 -16.56
CA VAL A 567 -7.52 24.41 -16.56
C VAL A 567 -7.72 25.12 -15.22
N HIS A 568 -6.63 25.50 -14.58
CA HIS A 568 -6.68 26.24 -13.32
C HIS A 568 -7.16 27.68 -13.54
N PRO A 569 -7.97 28.27 -12.64
CA PRO A 569 -8.43 29.65 -12.80
C PRO A 569 -7.32 30.68 -12.97
N GLU A 570 -6.13 30.43 -12.44
CA GLU A 570 -4.94 31.28 -12.65
C GLU A 570 -4.54 31.40 -14.12
N SER A 571 -4.84 30.40 -14.94
CA SER A 571 -4.48 30.32 -16.34
C SER A 571 -5.63 30.68 -17.31
N TYR A 572 -6.78 31.15 -16.81
CA TYR A 572 -7.93 31.49 -17.66
C TYR A 572 -7.59 32.59 -18.69
N GLU A 573 -6.96 33.65 -18.22
CA GLU A 573 -6.58 34.75 -19.08
C GLU A 573 -5.65 34.31 -20.23
N GLN A 574 -4.66 33.50 -19.92
CA GLN A 574 -3.71 32.98 -20.93
C GLN A 574 -4.41 31.99 -21.87
N THR A 575 -5.37 31.22 -21.37
CA THR A 575 -6.17 30.28 -22.17
C THR A 575 -7.08 31.06 -23.16
N GLU A 576 -7.70 32.15 -22.74
CA GLU A 576 -8.49 33.03 -23.59
C GLU A 576 -7.62 33.67 -24.67
N LYS A 577 -6.45 34.18 -24.32
CA LYS A 577 -5.46 34.70 -25.28
C LYS A 577 -5.01 33.64 -26.29
N LEU A 578 -4.80 32.41 -25.87
CA LEU A 578 -4.48 31.31 -26.79
C LEU A 578 -5.61 31.06 -27.80
N LEU A 579 -6.86 31.04 -27.34
CA LEU A 579 -8.01 30.87 -28.21
C LEU A 579 -8.12 32.02 -29.22
N GLU A 580 -7.92 33.27 -28.78
CA GLU A 580 -7.91 34.45 -29.65
C GLU A 580 -6.81 34.39 -30.72
N LEU A 581 -5.58 33.97 -30.36
CA LEU A 581 -4.48 33.75 -31.29
C LEU A 581 -4.82 32.72 -32.38
N LEU A 582 -5.61 31.69 -32.01
CA LEU A 582 -6.09 30.68 -32.93
C LEU A 582 -7.36 31.09 -33.70
N GLY A 583 -7.93 32.28 -33.40
CA GLY A 583 -9.12 32.82 -34.06
C GLY A 583 -10.42 32.23 -33.51
N PHE A 584 -10.47 31.79 -32.24
CA PHE A 584 -11.63 31.30 -31.55
C PHE A 584 -11.98 32.17 -30.34
N LYS A 585 -13.22 32.05 -29.91
CA LYS A 585 -13.71 32.59 -28.63
C LYS A 585 -13.99 31.47 -27.62
N ILE A 586 -14.10 31.85 -26.36
CA ILE A 586 -14.33 30.88 -25.29
C ILE A 586 -15.68 30.14 -25.45
N GLU A 587 -16.68 30.80 -26.01
CA GLU A 587 -18.00 30.24 -26.31
C GLU A 587 -17.96 29.12 -27.35
N ASP A 588 -16.96 29.13 -28.23
CA ASP A 588 -16.76 28.12 -29.28
C ASP A 588 -16.48 26.74 -28.69
N LEU A 589 -16.00 26.67 -27.45
CA LEU A 589 -15.80 25.40 -26.72
C LEU A 589 -17.09 24.62 -26.47
N LYS A 590 -18.28 25.26 -26.59
CA LYS A 590 -19.59 24.61 -26.48
C LYS A 590 -20.12 24.09 -27.84
N ASN A 591 -19.51 24.48 -28.95
CA ASN A 591 -19.95 24.10 -30.28
C ASN A 591 -19.09 22.97 -30.85
N LYS A 592 -19.72 21.81 -31.18
CA LYS A 592 -19.03 20.63 -31.70
C LYS A 592 -18.25 20.86 -33.01
N GLU A 593 -18.76 21.72 -33.91
CA GLU A 593 -18.10 22.03 -35.19
C GLU A 593 -16.84 22.85 -34.96
N ASN A 594 -16.94 23.88 -34.14
CA ASN A 594 -15.80 24.73 -33.78
C ASN A 594 -14.73 23.95 -33.00
N LEU A 595 -15.12 23.02 -32.13
CA LEU A 595 -14.20 22.15 -31.44
C LEU A 595 -13.35 21.30 -32.39
N ASN A 596 -13.90 20.76 -33.47
CA ASN A 596 -13.12 19.99 -34.43
C ASN A 596 -12.09 20.85 -35.15
N SER A 597 -12.49 22.05 -35.55
CA SER A 597 -11.56 23.02 -36.15
C SER A 597 -10.49 23.51 -35.20
N LEU A 598 -10.85 23.70 -33.92
CA LEU A 598 -9.91 24.06 -32.86
C LEU A 598 -8.88 22.94 -32.63
N ARG A 599 -9.32 21.68 -32.57
CA ARG A 599 -8.43 20.53 -32.41
C ARG A 599 -7.35 20.45 -33.48
N GLU A 600 -7.70 20.69 -34.72
CA GLU A 600 -6.71 20.70 -35.82
C GLU A 600 -5.70 21.85 -35.67
N LYS A 601 -6.14 23.02 -35.26
CA LYS A 601 -5.24 24.15 -35.01
C LYS A 601 -4.35 23.92 -33.78
N LEU A 602 -4.89 23.34 -32.70
CA LEU A 602 -4.11 23.01 -31.49
C LEU A 602 -2.97 22.04 -31.78
N LYS A 603 -3.14 21.08 -32.71
CA LYS A 603 -2.06 20.16 -33.13
C LYS A 603 -0.88 20.87 -33.79
N SER A 604 -1.12 22.04 -34.42
CA SER A 604 -0.11 22.81 -35.14
C SER A 604 0.57 23.89 -34.30
N VAL A 605 0.21 24.04 -33.02
CA VAL A 605 0.77 25.04 -32.11
C VAL A 605 2.24 24.73 -31.81
N ASN A 606 3.13 25.68 -32.04
CA ASN A 606 4.50 25.62 -31.57
C ASN A 606 4.53 26.00 -30.07
N ILE A 607 4.74 24.99 -29.22
CA ILE A 607 4.66 25.16 -27.76
C ILE A 607 5.69 26.17 -27.26
N GLU A 608 6.94 26.09 -27.70
CA GLU A 608 8.02 26.99 -27.24
C GLU A 608 7.76 28.45 -27.55
N GLU A 609 7.38 28.76 -28.81
CA GLU A 609 7.11 30.13 -29.27
C GLU A 609 5.83 30.69 -28.62
N THR A 610 4.78 29.87 -28.54
CA THR A 610 3.50 30.30 -28.00
C THR A 610 3.57 30.49 -26.48
N ALA A 611 4.32 29.65 -25.75
CA ALA A 611 4.55 29.80 -24.34
C ALA A 611 5.22 31.13 -23.99
N LYS A 612 6.24 31.50 -24.78
CA LYS A 612 6.92 32.83 -24.67
C LYS A 612 5.96 33.97 -24.93
N THR A 613 5.09 33.83 -25.94
CA THR A 613 4.11 34.88 -26.32
C THR A 613 3.06 35.09 -25.23
N LEU A 614 2.64 34.00 -24.56
CA LEU A 614 1.61 34.04 -23.52
C LEU A 614 2.17 34.26 -22.12
N ASP A 615 3.50 34.34 -21.97
CA ASP A 615 4.20 34.44 -20.69
C ASP A 615 3.79 33.33 -19.69
N ILE A 616 3.80 32.08 -20.18
CA ILE A 616 3.54 30.88 -19.37
C ILE A 616 4.57 29.80 -19.64
N GLY A 617 4.66 28.80 -18.74
CA GLY A 617 5.55 27.66 -18.92
C GLY A 617 5.07 26.73 -20.04
N GLU A 618 6.02 26.03 -20.65
CA GLU A 618 5.75 25.08 -21.75
C GLU A 618 4.88 23.92 -21.32
N MET A 619 5.11 23.40 -20.11
CA MET A 619 4.32 22.28 -19.55
C MET A 619 2.87 22.73 -19.26
N THR A 620 2.70 23.95 -18.74
CA THR A 620 1.39 24.54 -18.48
C THR A 620 0.62 24.75 -19.81
N LEU A 621 1.29 25.25 -20.85
CA LEU A 621 0.67 25.40 -22.18
C LEU A 621 0.28 24.03 -22.76
N ALA A 622 1.14 23.03 -22.66
CA ALA A 622 0.84 21.67 -23.13
C ALA A 622 -0.39 21.08 -22.43
N ASP A 623 -0.53 21.29 -21.12
CA ASP A 623 -1.71 20.89 -20.36
C ASP A 623 -2.98 21.62 -20.80
N ILE A 624 -2.90 22.94 -21.03
CA ILE A 624 -4.03 23.74 -21.56
C ILE A 624 -4.45 23.22 -22.94
N ILE A 625 -3.51 22.98 -23.85
CA ILE A 625 -3.79 22.44 -25.19
C ILE A 625 -4.47 21.07 -25.10
N SER A 626 -3.97 20.21 -24.22
CA SER A 626 -4.57 18.88 -23.96
C SER A 626 -6.03 18.99 -23.48
N GLU A 627 -6.31 19.88 -22.54
CA GLU A 627 -7.65 20.11 -21.99
C GLU A 627 -8.60 20.72 -23.03
N LEU A 628 -8.15 21.69 -23.80
CA LEU A 628 -8.94 22.31 -24.87
C LEU A 628 -9.23 21.35 -26.03
N SER A 629 -8.39 20.35 -26.23
CA SER A 629 -8.61 19.31 -27.24
C SER A 629 -9.80 18.42 -26.91
N LYS A 630 -10.12 18.23 -25.63
CA LYS A 630 -11.20 17.37 -25.15
C LYS A 630 -11.88 17.99 -23.91
N PRO A 631 -12.49 19.18 -24.02
CA PRO A 631 -13.02 19.90 -22.88
C PRO A 631 -14.12 19.11 -22.18
N GLY A 632 -14.05 19.00 -20.85
CA GLY A 632 -15.05 18.34 -20.03
C GLY A 632 -15.12 16.81 -20.17
N ARG A 633 -14.13 16.18 -20.81
CA ARG A 633 -14.07 14.72 -20.93
C ARG A 633 -13.64 14.06 -19.61
N ASP A 634 -14.35 13.00 -19.25
CA ASP A 634 -13.94 12.11 -18.16
C ASP A 634 -12.77 11.23 -18.63
N PRO A 635 -11.59 11.27 -18.00
CA PRO A 635 -10.45 10.46 -18.42
C PRO A 635 -10.69 8.95 -18.31
N ARG A 636 -11.71 8.51 -17.54
CA ARG A 636 -12.11 7.11 -17.41
C ARG A 636 -12.85 6.56 -18.64
N GLU A 637 -13.29 7.40 -19.56
CA GLU A 637 -13.96 6.96 -20.80
C GLU A 637 -13.02 6.17 -21.73
N ASP A 638 -11.70 6.36 -21.58
CA ASP A 638 -10.68 5.61 -22.33
C ASP A 638 -10.32 4.26 -21.65
N MET A 639 -10.81 4.00 -20.44
CA MET A 639 -10.54 2.75 -19.72
C MET A 639 -11.37 1.59 -20.28
N PRO A 640 -10.89 0.33 -20.13
CA PRO A 640 -11.65 -0.84 -20.55
C PRO A 640 -13.04 -0.86 -19.91
N LYS A 641 -14.09 -1.05 -20.73
CA LYS A 641 -15.44 -1.21 -20.22
C LYS A 641 -15.61 -2.60 -19.62
N PRO A 642 -16.46 -2.77 -18.58
CA PRO A 642 -16.74 -4.08 -18.02
C PRO A 642 -17.19 -5.08 -19.09
N VAL A 643 -16.83 -6.35 -18.92
CA VAL A 643 -17.24 -7.43 -19.84
C VAL A 643 -18.74 -7.70 -19.63
N LEU A 644 -19.53 -7.38 -20.64
CA LEU A 644 -20.96 -7.64 -20.65
C LEU A 644 -21.20 -9.12 -21.01
N ARG A 645 -21.96 -9.84 -20.21
CA ARG A 645 -22.22 -11.27 -20.37
C ARG A 645 -23.71 -11.53 -20.63
N SER A 646 -23.97 -12.51 -21.48
CA SER A 646 -25.31 -13.07 -21.70
C SER A 646 -25.38 -14.57 -21.39
N ASP A 647 -24.22 -15.25 -21.33
CA ASP A 647 -24.10 -16.68 -21.11
C ASP A 647 -23.05 -17.03 -20.04
N VAL A 648 -23.16 -18.22 -19.46
CA VAL A 648 -22.26 -18.75 -18.44
C VAL A 648 -21.44 -19.93 -18.97
N LEU A 649 -20.12 -19.85 -18.82
CA LEU A 649 -19.21 -20.95 -19.11
C LEU A 649 -19.07 -21.84 -17.86
N LYS A 650 -19.22 -23.16 -18.00
CA LYS A 650 -19.00 -24.11 -16.90
C LYS A 650 -17.55 -24.56 -16.85
N PHE A 651 -17.07 -24.91 -15.65
CA PHE A 651 -15.70 -25.40 -15.48
C PHE A 651 -15.44 -26.70 -16.26
N GLU A 652 -16.47 -27.54 -16.36
CA GLU A 652 -16.45 -28.81 -17.08
C GLU A 652 -16.37 -28.63 -18.62
N ASP A 653 -16.76 -27.46 -19.11
CA ASP A 653 -16.72 -27.10 -20.54
C ASP A 653 -15.32 -26.64 -20.98
N LEU A 654 -14.41 -26.39 -20.01
CA LEU A 654 -13.05 -25.97 -20.30
C LEU A 654 -12.23 -27.11 -20.92
N THR A 655 -11.50 -26.78 -21.98
CA THR A 655 -10.52 -27.70 -22.60
C THR A 655 -9.17 -27.01 -22.73
N GLU A 656 -8.10 -27.77 -22.58
CA GLU A 656 -6.76 -27.25 -22.83
C GLU A 656 -6.64 -26.80 -24.28
N GLY A 657 -6.04 -25.64 -24.49
CA GLY A 657 -5.94 -24.98 -25.79
C GLY A 657 -7.08 -24.00 -26.09
N MET A 658 -8.14 -23.95 -25.28
CA MET A 658 -9.25 -23.02 -25.46
C MET A 658 -8.80 -21.59 -25.22
N VAL A 659 -9.16 -20.68 -26.15
CA VAL A 659 -8.86 -19.24 -26.02
C VAL A 659 -10.11 -18.52 -25.54
N LEU A 660 -9.97 -17.80 -24.43
CA LEU A 660 -11.06 -17.09 -23.76
C LEU A 660 -10.69 -15.62 -23.56
N THR A 661 -11.71 -14.78 -23.45
CA THR A 661 -11.55 -13.42 -22.98
C THR A 661 -11.89 -13.38 -21.50
N GLY A 662 -11.00 -12.85 -20.68
CA GLY A 662 -11.19 -12.73 -19.24
C GLY A 662 -10.87 -11.33 -18.72
N THR A 663 -11.27 -11.07 -17.48
CA THR A 663 -10.97 -9.83 -16.78
C THR A 663 -9.96 -10.10 -15.67
N VAL A 664 -8.88 -9.34 -15.62
CA VAL A 664 -7.88 -9.42 -14.55
C VAL A 664 -8.51 -8.99 -13.23
N ARG A 665 -8.57 -9.93 -12.27
CA ARG A 665 -9.15 -9.70 -10.93
C ARG A 665 -8.12 -9.25 -9.92
N ASN A 666 -6.92 -9.77 -10.02
CA ASN A 666 -5.85 -9.47 -9.09
C ASN A 666 -4.49 -9.64 -9.76
N VAL A 667 -3.55 -8.77 -9.46
CA VAL A 667 -2.15 -8.83 -9.91
C VAL A 667 -1.27 -9.02 -8.69
N ILE A 668 -0.41 -10.02 -8.73
CA ILE A 668 0.50 -10.41 -7.64
C ILE A 668 1.91 -10.59 -8.19
N ASP A 669 2.91 -10.68 -7.33
CA ASP A 669 4.33 -10.74 -7.73
C ASP A 669 4.68 -11.84 -8.74
N PHE A 670 3.97 -12.96 -8.73
CA PHE A 670 4.26 -14.11 -9.56
C PHE A 670 3.26 -14.34 -10.70
N GLY A 671 2.28 -13.45 -10.90
CA GLY A 671 1.31 -13.57 -11.97
C GLY A 671 0.05 -12.75 -11.79
N ALA A 672 -0.98 -13.07 -12.56
CA ALA A 672 -2.29 -12.43 -12.47
C ALA A 672 -3.42 -13.46 -12.42
N PHE A 673 -4.41 -13.21 -11.58
CA PHE A 673 -5.66 -13.97 -11.56
C PHE A 673 -6.64 -13.35 -12.55
N VAL A 674 -7.18 -14.18 -13.43
CA VAL A 674 -8.09 -13.75 -14.50
C VAL A 674 -9.41 -14.49 -14.39
N ASP A 675 -10.50 -13.76 -14.28
CA ASP A 675 -11.86 -14.26 -14.38
C ASP A 675 -12.18 -14.56 -15.84
N ILE A 676 -12.22 -15.83 -16.19
CA ILE A 676 -12.56 -16.34 -17.52
C ILE A 676 -14.03 -16.77 -17.64
N GLY A 677 -14.87 -16.41 -16.66
CA GLY A 677 -16.29 -16.74 -16.67
C GLY A 677 -16.63 -18.11 -16.06
N VAL A 678 -15.70 -18.76 -15.38
CA VAL A 678 -15.92 -19.98 -14.59
C VAL A 678 -15.83 -19.68 -13.08
N LYS A 679 -16.22 -20.65 -12.23
CA LYS A 679 -16.30 -20.49 -10.78
C LYS A 679 -14.97 -20.07 -10.11
N TYR A 680 -13.84 -20.42 -10.70
CA TYR A 680 -12.51 -20.17 -10.14
C TYR A 680 -11.68 -19.36 -11.12
N ASP A 681 -11.06 -18.30 -10.63
CA ASP A 681 -10.15 -17.49 -11.44
C ASP A 681 -8.97 -18.35 -11.92
N GLY A 682 -8.61 -18.22 -13.19
CA GLY A 682 -7.42 -18.83 -13.73
C GLY A 682 -6.17 -18.03 -13.40
N LEU A 683 -5.04 -18.69 -13.19
CA LEU A 683 -3.76 -18.05 -12.95
C LEU A 683 -2.95 -17.98 -14.24
N VAL A 684 -2.58 -16.77 -14.66
CA VAL A 684 -1.51 -16.52 -15.63
C VAL A 684 -0.23 -16.29 -14.83
N HIS A 685 0.68 -17.27 -14.84
CA HIS A 685 1.98 -17.12 -14.19
C HIS A 685 2.84 -16.09 -14.94
N ILE A 686 3.77 -15.41 -14.25
CA ILE A 686 4.63 -14.37 -14.87
C ILE A 686 5.37 -14.87 -16.12
N SER A 687 5.78 -16.13 -16.15
CA SER A 687 6.42 -16.76 -17.32
C SER A 687 5.48 -16.93 -18.53
N GLU A 688 4.17 -16.87 -18.32
CA GLU A 688 3.13 -17.05 -19.33
C GLU A 688 2.49 -15.72 -19.80
N MET A 689 2.98 -14.58 -19.31
CA MET A 689 2.43 -13.27 -19.61
C MET A 689 3.04 -12.61 -20.84
N SER A 690 4.32 -12.87 -21.10
CA SER A 690 5.06 -12.28 -22.23
C SER A 690 6.14 -13.23 -22.72
N ASP A 691 6.49 -13.12 -24.02
CA ASP A 691 7.62 -13.84 -24.60
C ASP A 691 8.97 -13.22 -24.21
N SER A 692 8.98 -11.94 -23.82
CA SER A 692 10.15 -11.25 -23.28
C SER A 692 10.19 -11.34 -21.75
N TYR A 693 11.40 -11.24 -21.19
CA TYR A 693 11.57 -11.21 -19.74
C TYR A 693 10.93 -9.95 -19.14
N ILE A 694 10.09 -10.12 -18.13
CA ILE A 694 9.45 -9.05 -17.37
C ILE A 694 9.83 -9.16 -15.88
N LYS A 695 9.99 -8.02 -15.23
CA LYS A 695 10.34 -7.98 -13.79
C LYS A 695 9.13 -8.10 -12.89
N SER A 696 7.98 -7.61 -13.35
CA SER A 696 6.73 -7.61 -12.60
C SER A 696 5.54 -7.85 -13.53
N PRO A 697 4.53 -8.63 -13.09
CA PRO A 697 3.28 -8.78 -13.82
C PRO A 697 2.57 -7.46 -14.13
N SER A 698 2.70 -6.46 -13.27
CA SER A 698 2.11 -5.13 -13.46
C SER A 698 2.73 -4.31 -14.62
N GLU A 699 3.83 -4.78 -15.24
CA GLU A 699 4.35 -4.20 -16.49
C GLU A 699 3.47 -4.59 -17.70
N ILE A 700 2.71 -5.68 -17.60
CA ILE A 700 1.92 -6.25 -18.71
C ILE A 700 0.42 -6.05 -18.50
N VAL A 701 -0.07 -6.25 -17.27
CA VAL A 701 -1.50 -6.19 -16.96
C VAL A 701 -1.78 -5.45 -15.65
N SER A 702 -2.98 -4.87 -15.59
CA SER A 702 -3.53 -4.22 -14.41
C SER A 702 -4.89 -4.83 -14.05
N VAL A 703 -5.32 -4.67 -12.79
CA VAL A 703 -6.66 -5.12 -12.36
C VAL A 703 -7.73 -4.43 -13.19
N GLY A 704 -8.69 -5.18 -13.69
CA GLY A 704 -9.75 -4.69 -14.55
C GLY A 704 -9.43 -4.79 -16.05
N ASP A 705 -8.20 -5.10 -16.45
CA ASP A 705 -7.85 -5.29 -17.87
C ASP A 705 -8.58 -6.49 -18.46
N ILE A 706 -9.01 -6.33 -19.71
CA ILE A 706 -9.60 -7.38 -20.50
C ILE A 706 -8.50 -8.02 -21.33
N VAL A 707 -8.21 -9.28 -21.04
CA VAL A 707 -7.13 -10.04 -21.68
C VAL A 707 -7.65 -11.26 -22.39
N LYS A 708 -7.02 -11.59 -23.51
CA LYS A 708 -7.21 -12.91 -24.13
C LYS A 708 -6.23 -13.88 -23.49
N VAL A 709 -6.72 -15.04 -23.08
CA VAL A 709 -5.93 -16.09 -22.44
C VAL A 709 -6.23 -17.43 -23.03
N LYS A 710 -5.21 -18.28 -23.10
CA LYS A 710 -5.32 -19.66 -23.53
C LYS A 710 -5.23 -20.58 -22.32
N VAL A 711 -6.14 -21.53 -22.20
CA VAL A 711 -6.10 -22.55 -21.16
C VAL A 711 -4.95 -23.50 -21.43
N ILE A 712 -3.98 -23.57 -20.53
CA ILE A 712 -2.79 -24.43 -20.68
C ILE A 712 -2.80 -25.65 -19.75
N LYS A 713 -3.56 -25.57 -18.66
CA LYS A 713 -3.67 -26.67 -17.69
C LYS A 713 -4.97 -26.59 -16.91
N ILE A 714 -5.63 -27.73 -16.73
CA ILE A 714 -6.83 -27.86 -15.90
C ILE A 714 -6.57 -28.91 -14.83
N ASP A 715 -6.64 -28.51 -13.56
CA ASP A 715 -6.57 -29.39 -12.40
C ASP A 715 -7.98 -29.62 -11.88
N GLN A 716 -8.60 -30.73 -12.27
CA GLN A 716 -9.97 -31.12 -11.94
C GLN A 716 -10.15 -31.34 -10.44
N GLU A 717 -9.15 -31.90 -9.75
CA GLU A 717 -9.24 -32.22 -8.31
C GLU A 717 -9.16 -30.95 -7.45
N ARG A 718 -8.23 -30.05 -7.79
CA ARG A 718 -8.00 -28.78 -7.07
C ARG A 718 -8.81 -27.63 -7.63
N LYS A 719 -9.56 -27.84 -8.71
CA LYS A 719 -10.35 -26.82 -9.42
C LYS A 719 -9.53 -25.58 -9.78
N LYS A 720 -8.31 -25.78 -10.28
CA LYS A 720 -7.41 -24.71 -10.71
C LYS A 720 -7.23 -24.73 -12.21
N VAL A 721 -7.15 -23.53 -12.80
CA VAL A 721 -6.90 -23.34 -14.23
C VAL A 721 -5.60 -22.58 -14.41
N GLY A 722 -4.66 -23.15 -15.13
CA GLY A 722 -3.46 -22.47 -15.62
C GLY A 722 -3.76 -21.82 -16.96
N LEU A 723 -3.41 -20.56 -17.08
CA LEU A 723 -3.66 -19.74 -18.26
C LEU A 723 -2.35 -19.19 -18.83
N SER A 724 -2.33 -18.93 -20.14
CA SER A 724 -1.23 -18.24 -20.82
C SER A 724 -1.76 -17.10 -21.67
N MET A 725 -1.08 -15.97 -21.66
CA MET A 725 -1.33 -14.85 -22.58
C MET A 725 -0.56 -15.02 -23.89
N LYS A 726 0.31 -16.03 -24.00
CA LYS A 726 1.02 -16.41 -25.21
C LYS A 726 0.06 -17.22 -26.11
N ILE A 727 -0.60 -16.53 -27.03
CA ILE A 727 -1.70 -17.11 -27.86
C ILE A 727 -1.18 -17.62 -29.20
N SER A 728 0.11 -17.47 -29.48
CA SER A 728 0.74 -17.94 -30.75
C SER A 728 0.70 -19.44 -30.90
#